data_9f531690f9b35d160107bb0626a3216e
#
_entry.id   9f531690f9b35d160107bb0626a3216e
#
_cell.length_a   1.000
_cell.length_b   1.000
_cell.length_c   1.000
_cell.angle_alpha   90.00
_cell.angle_beta   90.00
_cell.angle_gamma   90.00
#
_symmetry.space_group_name_H-M   'P 1'
#
loop_
_entity.id
_entity.type
_entity.pdbx_description
1 polymer ?
#
loop_
_entity_poly.entity_id
_entity_poly.type
_entity_poly.pdbx_seq_one_letter_code
_entity_poly.pdbx_strand_id
1 'polypeptide(L)'
;MPLRLPPRVENPDYPKCLAPERCLAKSLFGGPGCNVYTHSYAACAMFRMLRAIWQGTRKGEFFFPAAEWCAAFHDIGKISPVFQDKIYRALQLAQQLPWSSPIAEQSGGHARCSAITLDAYFDHKNPELIRMAGAHHGISYELTTGDNVNQKDLGGAAWQKMREEMLRRLTIELDLPECGLNSIPKEQIPIMLGSVILADWLSSSLDLGPDSPLPDETILRETIEKAGLIPHQVRSGISFSDIFNFEPNPMQQACLSQIVPGGIYVIESGMGSGKTEAALGIAYELMRRKQADGLYFALPTQLTSEKIYDRLNDFLRKTIDEPDPRAILIHGDSWLEWTLANPDENGNSDLAGSWFQSKKRALMASFGAGTVDQALMAEVRVRHNALRAFALAGKVVIIDEIHSYDAYTGSLLTKLIGDLRSWGCTVILLSATLTSEACRQFAQLNDLPDNSDYPRILLNDHGKIAFIPVPAPETHPVDLRIAGKEEDIFAEVIARAGNGEQVLWIENTVHQAQEIFRRLTALAPELETGLIHSRFPACIRRKQEDYWTELLGRNGGAKRAQNGRILVATQVLEQSVDVDADLLVSRIAPADFLFQRIGRLWRHSGLNHVRPAAAARQCIILAPDWLSDPVQVEKQKFSFSPYSAYWIRRSWEVFQNKKTLIVPSDIRPVLSAAVSAWNGLTSTRPGRTTGCRGNSPPSQSRNDRRAVK
;
A
#
# COMPACT_ATOMS: atom_id res chain seq x y z
N MET A 1 -21.97 3.71 -29.89
CA MET A 1 -23.40 3.80 -30.24
C MET A 1 -24.08 4.66 -29.20
N PRO A 2 -24.86 5.70 -29.56
CA PRO A 2 -25.51 6.57 -28.59
C PRO A 2 -26.60 5.81 -27.82
N LEU A 3 -26.61 5.99 -26.50
CA LEU A 3 -27.67 5.53 -25.62
C LEU A 3 -29.00 6.17 -26.07
N ARG A 4 -29.91 5.39 -26.60
CA ARG A 4 -31.30 5.83 -26.80
C ARG A 4 -32.04 5.70 -25.47
N LEU A 5 -32.41 6.83 -24.86
CA LEU A 5 -33.41 6.81 -23.82
C LEU A 5 -34.71 6.19 -24.38
N PRO A 6 -35.39 5.33 -23.62
CA PRO A 6 -36.70 4.81 -24.05
C PRO A 6 -37.67 5.98 -24.26
N PRO A 7 -38.64 5.86 -25.18
CA PRO A 7 -39.57 6.95 -25.46
C PRO A 7 -40.29 7.36 -24.19
N ARG A 8 -40.54 8.70 -24.07
CA ARG A 8 -41.30 9.30 -22.96
C ARG A 8 -42.68 8.61 -22.85
N VAL A 9 -42.82 7.78 -21.83
CA VAL A 9 -44.14 7.22 -21.47
C VAL A 9 -44.70 8.12 -20.38
N GLU A 10 -45.65 8.96 -20.68
CA GLU A 10 -46.45 9.64 -19.69
C GLU A 10 -47.28 8.59 -18.94
N ASN A 11 -46.92 8.37 -17.68
CA ASN A 11 -47.67 7.45 -16.80
C ASN A 11 -48.43 8.31 -15.76
N PRO A 12 -49.78 8.26 -15.73
CA PRO A 12 -50.58 9.11 -14.85
C PRO A 12 -50.47 8.78 -13.35
N ASP A 13 -49.80 7.67 -12.97
CA ASP A 13 -49.75 7.18 -11.60
C ASP A 13 -48.45 7.52 -10.83
N TYR A 14 -47.69 8.52 -11.27
CA TYR A 14 -46.51 8.95 -10.51
C TYR A 14 -46.88 9.71 -9.25
N PRO A 15 -46.15 9.51 -8.11
CA PRO A 15 -46.35 10.30 -6.90
C PRO A 15 -46.22 11.79 -7.19
N LYS A 16 -47.08 12.61 -6.59
CA LYS A 16 -46.95 14.07 -6.66
C LYS A 16 -45.54 14.48 -6.20
N CYS A 17 -44.95 15.49 -6.84
CA CYS A 17 -43.65 16.00 -6.44
C CYS A 17 -43.70 16.65 -5.06
N LEU A 18 -42.61 16.52 -4.30
CA LEU A 18 -42.29 17.37 -3.16
C LEU A 18 -41.82 18.74 -3.68
N ALA A 19 -41.99 19.78 -2.88
CA ALA A 19 -41.30 21.05 -3.18
C ALA A 19 -39.77 20.83 -3.08
N PRO A 20 -38.95 21.52 -3.90
CA PRO A 20 -37.49 21.33 -3.91
C PRO A 20 -36.85 21.51 -2.53
N GLU A 21 -37.33 22.45 -1.73
CA GLU A 21 -36.88 22.76 -0.38
C GLU A 21 -37.14 21.63 0.61
N ARG A 22 -38.08 20.74 0.30
CA ARG A 22 -38.44 19.57 1.09
C ARG A 22 -37.73 18.30 0.65
N CYS A 23 -36.96 18.36 -0.44
CA CYS A 23 -36.16 17.20 -0.87
C CYS A 23 -34.92 17.07 0.01
N LEU A 24 -34.99 16.20 1.02
CA LEU A 24 -33.89 15.96 1.99
C LEU A 24 -32.69 15.27 1.31
N ALA A 25 -31.48 15.71 1.65
CA ALA A 25 -30.26 15.06 1.23
C ALA A 25 -29.76 14.04 2.25
N LYS A 26 -29.98 14.27 3.54
CA LYS A 26 -29.52 13.41 4.64
C LYS A 26 -30.40 13.53 5.87
N SER A 27 -30.20 12.63 6.84
CA SER A 27 -30.73 12.73 8.21
C SER A 27 -29.65 13.30 9.14
N LEU A 28 -30.07 13.94 10.23
CA LEU A 28 -29.21 14.51 11.26
C LEU A 28 -29.74 14.13 12.64
N PHE A 29 -28.96 13.41 13.46
CA PHE A 29 -29.31 12.98 14.83
C PHE A 29 -30.74 12.41 14.97
N GLY A 30 -31.17 11.60 13.97
CA GLY A 30 -32.52 11.00 13.96
C GLY A 30 -33.63 11.93 13.48
N GLY A 31 -33.33 13.19 13.12
CA GLY A 31 -34.21 14.17 12.51
C GLY A 31 -33.87 14.45 11.05
N PRO A 32 -34.65 15.36 10.38
CA PRO A 32 -34.32 15.82 9.04
C PRO A 32 -33.03 16.65 9.05
N GLY A 33 -32.10 16.34 8.15
CA GLY A 33 -30.92 17.15 7.85
C GLY A 33 -31.20 18.12 6.70
N CYS A 34 -30.15 18.68 6.09
CA CYS A 34 -30.29 19.64 5.01
C CYS A 34 -30.97 19.05 3.76
N ASN A 35 -31.54 19.90 2.95
CA ASN A 35 -32.09 19.56 1.65
C ASN A 35 -30.99 19.37 0.59
N VAL A 36 -31.37 18.87 -0.59
CA VAL A 36 -30.41 18.59 -1.69
C VAL A 36 -29.73 19.84 -2.18
N TYR A 37 -30.40 20.99 -2.22
CA TYR A 37 -29.79 22.25 -2.62
C TYR A 37 -28.63 22.67 -1.68
N THR A 38 -28.92 22.70 -0.37
CA THR A 38 -27.91 23.05 0.65
C THR A 38 -26.71 22.08 0.64
N HIS A 39 -26.98 20.79 0.49
CA HIS A 39 -25.91 19.78 0.41
C HIS A 39 -25.04 19.96 -0.85
N SER A 40 -25.66 20.14 -2.02
CA SER A 40 -24.97 20.37 -3.29
C SER A 40 -24.10 21.64 -3.25
N TYR A 41 -24.63 22.71 -2.71
CA TYR A 41 -23.89 23.95 -2.49
C TYR A 41 -22.71 23.75 -1.56
N ALA A 42 -22.93 23.13 -0.40
CA ALA A 42 -21.89 22.87 0.60
C ALA A 42 -20.77 21.98 0.04
N ALA A 43 -21.09 20.94 -0.73
CA ALA A 43 -20.10 20.06 -1.32
C ALA A 43 -19.22 20.78 -2.37
N CYS A 44 -19.82 21.62 -3.21
CA CYS A 44 -19.07 22.45 -4.16
C CYS A 44 -18.21 23.51 -3.47
N ALA A 45 -18.76 24.21 -2.47
CA ALA A 45 -18.02 25.19 -1.69
C ALA A 45 -16.85 24.55 -0.93
N MET A 46 -17.04 23.35 -0.36
CA MET A 46 -16.00 22.57 0.30
C MET A 46 -14.90 22.18 -0.69
N PHE A 47 -15.26 21.74 -1.90
CA PHE A 47 -14.30 21.44 -2.95
C PHE A 47 -13.45 22.65 -3.32
N ARG A 48 -14.07 23.83 -3.49
CA ARG A 48 -13.38 25.09 -3.76
C ARG A 48 -12.45 25.51 -2.63
N MET A 49 -12.88 25.34 -1.38
CA MET A 49 -12.06 25.65 -0.21
C MET A 49 -10.85 24.72 -0.13
N LEU A 50 -11.01 23.41 -0.36
CA LEU A 50 -9.90 22.47 -0.47
C LEU A 50 -8.91 22.89 -1.56
N ARG A 51 -9.42 23.24 -2.76
CA ARG A 51 -8.58 23.73 -3.86
C ARG A 51 -7.80 24.97 -3.48
N ALA A 52 -8.42 25.93 -2.80
CA ALA A 52 -7.77 27.17 -2.36
C ALA A 52 -6.68 26.90 -1.30
N ILE A 53 -6.93 26.03 -0.33
CA ILE A 53 -5.97 25.66 0.73
C ILE A 53 -4.75 24.94 0.13
N TRP A 54 -4.96 24.07 -0.85
CA TRP A 54 -3.88 23.30 -1.48
C TRP A 54 -3.25 24.00 -2.69
N GLN A 55 -3.66 25.23 -3.00
CA GLN A 55 -3.11 25.99 -4.12
C GLN A 55 -1.59 26.17 -3.98
N GLY A 56 -0.85 25.93 -5.07
CA GLY A 56 0.61 26.03 -5.09
C GLY A 56 1.35 24.84 -4.49
N THR A 57 0.65 23.77 -4.17
CA THR A 57 1.21 22.45 -3.79
C THR A 57 1.05 21.44 -4.92
N ARG A 58 1.75 20.32 -4.84
CA ARG A 58 1.65 19.25 -5.84
C ARG A 58 0.24 18.65 -5.89
N LYS A 59 -0.37 18.38 -4.74
CA LYS A 59 -1.75 17.87 -4.63
C LYS A 59 -2.76 18.87 -5.16
N GLY A 60 -2.49 20.17 -5.01
CA GLY A 60 -3.35 21.24 -5.53
C GLY A 60 -3.58 21.17 -7.03
N GLU A 61 -2.61 20.64 -7.78
CA GLU A 61 -2.71 20.44 -9.23
C GLU A 61 -3.83 19.46 -9.62
N PHE A 62 -4.28 18.61 -8.70
CA PHE A 62 -5.31 17.59 -8.92
C PHE A 62 -6.73 18.02 -8.51
N PHE A 63 -6.91 19.24 -8.01
CA PHE A 63 -8.23 19.85 -7.82
C PHE A 63 -8.66 20.55 -9.10
N PHE A 64 -9.09 19.78 -10.08
CA PHE A 64 -9.50 20.29 -11.39
C PHE A 64 -10.76 21.13 -11.28
N PRO A 65 -10.80 22.38 -11.83
CA PRO A 65 -12.01 23.22 -11.80
C PRO A 65 -13.24 22.51 -12.37
N ALA A 66 -13.08 21.71 -13.41
CA ALA A 66 -14.16 20.94 -14.02
C ALA A 66 -14.83 19.93 -13.06
N ALA A 67 -14.14 19.50 -11.98
CA ALA A 67 -14.71 18.63 -10.97
C ALA A 67 -15.75 19.32 -10.07
N GLU A 68 -15.83 20.65 -10.09
CA GLU A 68 -16.87 21.44 -9.39
C GLU A 68 -18.28 21.00 -9.81
N TRP A 69 -18.46 20.65 -11.09
CA TRP A 69 -19.71 20.10 -11.61
C TRP A 69 -20.08 18.79 -10.90
N CYS A 70 -19.11 17.90 -10.71
CA CYS A 70 -19.37 16.66 -10.00
C CYS A 70 -19.62 16.91 -8.51
N ALA A 71 -18.85 17.80 -7.89
CA ALA A 71 -19.06 18.17 -6.49
C ALA A 71 -20.44 18.76 -6.24
N ALA A 72 -20.93 19.64 -7.16
CA ALA A 72 -22.25 20.23 -7.07
C ALA A 72 -23.40 19.24 -7.33
N PHE A 73 -23.20 18.25 -8.21
CA PHE A 73 -24.32 17.48 -8.76
C PHE A 73 -24.25 15.96 -8.57
N HIS A 74 -23.25 15.43 -7.84
CA HIS A 74 -23.15 13.98 -7.59
C HIS A 74 -24.43 13.42 -6.96
N ASP A 75 -25.13 14.18 -6.16
CA ASP A 75 -26.30 13.82 -5.38
C ASP A 75 -27.64 14.35 -5.92
N ILE A 76 -27.67 14.95 -7.10
CA ILE A 76 -28.90 15.48 -7.71
C ILE A 76 -30.01 14.42 -7.83
N GLY A 77 -29.65 13.15 -7.96
CA GLY A 77 -30.58 12.02 -8.02
C GLY A 77 -31.30 11.72 -6.71
N LYS A 78 -30.91 12.37 -5.60
CA LYS A 78 -31.69 12.35 -4.35
C LYS A 78 -33.04 13.07 -4.53
N ILE A 79 -33.16 13.96 -5.52
CA ILE A 79 -34.46 14.46 -5.98
C ILE A 79 -35.16 13.39 -6.81
N SER A 80 -35.64 12.36 -6.14
CA SER A 80 -36.40 11.25 -6.74
C SER A 80 -37.39 10.71 -5.72
N PRO A 81 -38.55 10.17 -6.18
CA PRO A 81 -39.57 9.65 -5.26
C PRO A 81 -39.04 8.50 -4.41
N VAL A 82 -38.22 7.63 -4.98
CA VAL A 82 -37.64 6.46 -4.28
C VAL A 82 -36.76 6.89 -3.12
N PHE A 83 -35.84 7.85 -3.35
CA PHE A 83 -34.95 8.33 -2.30
C PHE A 83 -35.71 9.08 -1.21
N GLN A 84 -36.65 9.95 -1.60
CA GLN A 84 -37.44 10.73 -0.64
C GLN A 84 -38.37 9.81 0.18
N ASP A 85 -39.00 8.79 -0.42
CA ASP A 85 -39.76 7.80 0.32
C ASP A 85 -38.90 7.11 1.38
N LYS A 86 -37.72 6.63 0.98
CA LYS A 86 -36.80 5.94 1.87
C LYS A 86 -36.36 6.81 3.07
N ILE A 87 -35.95 8.06 2.84
CA ILE A 87 -35.44 8.93 3.91
C ILE A 87 -36.58 9.40 4.84
N TYR A 88 -37.73 9.78 4.31
CA TYR A 88 -38.87 10.23 5.12
C TYR A 88 -39.43 9.08 5.99
N ARG A 89 -39.46 7.86 5.47
CA ARG A 89 -39.93 6.69 6.26
C ARG A 89 -38.87 6.31 7.31
N ALA A 90 -37.59 6.36 7.01
CA ALA A 90 -36.54 6.11 7.98
C ALA A 90 -36.57 7.13 9.15
N LEU A 91 -37.01 8.35 8.88
CA LEU A 91 -37.21 9.41 9.88
C LEU A 91 -38.60 9.38 10.56
N GLN A 92 -39.46 8.40 10.24
CA GLN A 92 -40.83 8.31 10.73
C GLN A 92 -41.71 9.52 10.34
N LEU A 93 -41.41 10.18 9.22
CA LEU A 93 -42.10 11.35 8.68
C LEU A 93 -42.92 11.04 7.43
N ALA A 94 -43.27 9.78 7.23
CA ALA A 94 -44.04 9.33 6.05
C ALA A 94 -45.36 10.05 5.80
N GLN A 95 -46.02 10.55 6.87
CA GLN A 95 -47.24 11.35 6.80
C GLN A 95 -47.05 12.67 6.08
N GLN A 96 -45.83 13.16 5.94
CA GLN A 96 -45.50 14.39 5.22
C GLN A 96 -45.34 14.19 3.70
N LEU A 97 -45.29 12.91 3.25
CA LEU A 97 -45.18 12.59 1.82
C LEU A 97 -46.56 12.75 1.13
N PRO A 98 -46.59 13.19 -0.14
CA PRO A 98 -47.82 13.29 -0.89
C PRO A 98 -48.37 11.93 -1.39
N TRP A 99 -47.75 10.82 -0.99
CA TRP A 99 -48.17 9.45 -1.25
C TRP A 99 -48.12 8.59 0.04
N SER A 100 -48.96 7.57 0.11
CA SER A 100 -49.08 6.72 1.32
C SER A 100 -48.29 5.40 1.21
N SER A 101 -48.27 4.79 0.03
CA SER A 101 -47.66 3.48 -0.17
C SER A 101 -46.16 3.58 -0.34
N PRO A 102 -45.35 2.65 0.25
CA PRO A 102 -43.90 2.60 0.04
C PRO A 102 -43.54 2.40 -1.43
N ILE A 103 -42.45 3.07 -1.86
CA ILE A 103 -41.89 2.95 -3.20
C ILE A 103 -40.68 2.02 -3.14
N ALA A 104 -40.77 0.86 -3.86
CA ALA A 104 -39.68 -0.11 -3.92
C ALA A 104 -38.55 0.39 -4.86
N GLU A 105 -37.33 0.30 -4.42
CA GLU A 105 -36.16 0.61 -5.25
C GLU A 105 -35.90 -0.55 -6.24
N GLN A 106 -35.87 -0.26 -7.53
CA GLN A 106 -35.65 -1.26 -8.58
C GLN A 106 -34.42 -0.96 -9.47
N SER A 107 -33.84 0.26 -9.43
CA SER A 107 -32.92 0.76 -10.46
C SER A 107 -31.57 1.27 -9.95
N GLY A 108 -31.05 0.81 -8.83
CA GLY A 108 -29.64 1.10 -8.45
C GLY A 108 -29.36 2.45 -7.79
N GLY A 109 -30.36 3.07 -7.15
CA GLY A 109 -30.16 4.17 -6.23
C GLY A 109 -29.98 5.57 -6.84
N HIS A 110 -29.80 6.57 -5.96
CA HIS A 110 -29.70 7.98 -6.34
C HIS A 110 -28.45 8.30 -7.19
N ALA A 111 -27.32 7.61 -6.99
CA ALA A 111 -26.13 7.82 -7.78
C ALA A 111 -26.38 7.55 -9.28
N ARG A 112 -27.14 6.50 -9.59
CA ARG A 112 -27.54 6.19 -10.96
C ARG A 112 -28.54 7.23 -11.50
N CYS A 113 -29.47 7.68 -10.66
CA CYS A 113 -30.38 8.78 -11.01
C CYS A 113 -29.62 10.06 -11.32
N SER A 114 -28.59 10.40 -10.54
CA SER A 114 -27.69 11.54 -10.83
C SER A 114 -27.01 11.39 -12.19
N ALA A 115 -26.41 10.22 -12.46
CA ALA A 115 -25.75 9.97 -13.73
C ALA A 115 -26.67 10.14 -14.94
N ILE A 116 -27.88 9.53 -14.89
CA ILE A 116 -28.87 9.64 -15.97
C ILE A 116 -29.37 11.10 -16.16
N THR A 117 -29.56 11.81 -15.06
CA THR A 117 -29.99 13.20 -15.12
C THR A 117 -28.94 14.09 -15.78
N LEU A 118 -27.67 13.91 -15.43
CA LEU A 118 -26.56 14.65 -16.01
C LEU A 118 -26.32 14.27 -17.48
N ASP A 119 -26.47 13.00 -17.82
CA ASP A 119 -26.35 12.53 -19.21
C ASP A 119 -27.37 13.21 -20.12
N ALA A 120 -28.64 13.28 -19.67
CA ALA A 120 -29.68 13.99 -20.39
C ALA A 120 -29.45 15.51 -20.44
N TYR A 121 -28.99 16.12 -19.35
CA TYR A 121 -28.73 17.56 -19.27
C TYR A 121 -27.64 18.03 -20.21
N PHE A 122 -26.55 17.24 -20.33
CA PHE A 122 -25.42 17.53 -21.20
C PHE A 122 -25.53 16.97 -22.61
N ASP A 123 -26.70 16.48 -23.01
CA ASP A 123 -26.92 15.91 -24.35
C ASP A 123 -25.84 14.86 -24.69
N HIS A 124 -25.49 13.98 -23.75
CA HIS A 124 -24.50 12.90 -23.87
C HIS A 124 -23.05 13.36 -24.14
N LYS A 125 -22.71 14.63 -23.91
CA LYS A 125 -21.41 15.21 -24.31
C LYS A 125 -20.30 15.07 -23.26
N ASN A 126 -20.63 14.73 -22.01
CA ASN A 126 -19.68 14.66 -20.88
C ASN A 126 -19.66 13.27 -20.21
N PRO A 127 -19.25 12.19 -20.89
CA PRO A 127 -19.34 10.84 -20.36
C PRO A 127 -18.54 10.62 -19.07
N GLU A 128 -17.44 11.35 -18.87
CA GLU A 128 -16.63 11.20 -17.65
C GLU A 128 -17.32 11.83 -16.43
N LEU A 129 -17.99 12.97 -16.58
CA LEU A 129 -18.81 13.55 -15.50
C LEU A 129 -19.93 12.59 -15.07
N ILE A 130 -20.61 11.99 -16.05
CA ILE A 130 -21.70 11.04 -15.83
C ILE A 130 -21.17 9.82 -15.07
N ARG A 131 -20.02 9.28 -15.49
CA ARG A 131 -19.35 8.16 -14.83
C ARG A 131 -18.96 8.49 -13.40
N MET A 132 -18.39 9.69 -13.16
CA MET A 132 -17.99 10.16 -11.84
C MET A 132 -19.20 10.31 -10.91
N ALA A 133 -20.28 10.95 -11.38
CA ALA A 133 -21.49 11.12 -10.58
C ALA A 133 -22.14 9.77 -10.22
N GLY A 134 -22.10 8.79 -11.13
CA GLY A 134 -22.55 7.41 -10.84
C GLY A 134 -21.66 6.61 -9.90
N ALA A 135 -20.38 6.99 -9.77
CA ALA A 135 -19.36 6.25 -9.04
C ALA A 135 -18.98 6.85 -7.67
N HIS A 136 -19.58 7.98 -7.25
CA HIS A 136 -19.16 8.67 -6.02
C HIS A 136 -19.31 7.83 -4.73
N HIS A 137 -20.11 6.78 -4.72
CA HIS A 137 -20.16 5.79 -3.64
C HIS A 137 -19.09 4.69 -3.75
N GLY A 138 -18.13 4.85 -4.68
CA GLY A 138 -16.99 3.95 -4.83
C GLY A 138 -17.27 2.66 -5.59
N ILE A 139 -18.35 2.60 -6.36
CA ILE A 139 -18.65 1.50 -7.30
C ILE A 139 -18.74 2.13 -8.69
N SER A 140 -17.89 1.71 -9.62
CA SER A 140 -17.99 2.14 -11.02
C SER A 140 -19.27 1.59 -11.63
N TYR A 141 -20.21 2.46 -11.97
CA TYR A 141 -21.33 2.13 -12.84
C TYR A 141 -20.87 2.34 -14.29
N GLU A 142 -20.68 1.26 -14.99
CA GLU A 142 -20.77 1.30 -16.45
C GLU A 142 -22.25 1.41 -16.78
N LEU A 143 -22.67 2.55 -17.32
CA LEU A 143 -23.98 2.68 -17.97
C LEU A 143 -23.93 1.79 -19.21
N THR A 144 -24.33 0.54 -19.08
CA THR A 144 -24.44 -0.37 -20.20
C THR A 144 -25.67 -0.02 -21.03
N THR A 145 -25.51 -0.03 -22.33
CA THR A 145 -26.52 0.26 -23.37
C THR A 145 -27.71 -0.71 -23.40
N GLY A 146 -28.03 -1.36 -22.30
CA GLY A 146 -29.10 -2.35 -22.21
C GLY A 146 -29.88 -2.31 -20.90
N ASP A 147 -29.49 -1.45 -20.00
CA ASP A 147 -30.16 -1.38 -18.70
C ASP A 147 -31.52 -0.67 -18.85
N ASN A 148 -32.61 -1.44 -18.78
CA ASN A 148 -33.96 -0.93 -18.63
C ASN A 148 -34.07 -0.13 -17.31
N VAL A 149 -33.81 1.19 -17.39
CA VAL A 149 -34.08 2.08 -16.27
C VAL A 149 -35.57 2.18 -16.09
N ASN A 150 -36.09 1.76 -14.93
CA ASN A 150 -37.49 1.94 -14.62
C ASN A 150 -37.77 3.43 -14.45
N GLN A 151 -38.48 4.05 -15.38
CA GLN A 151 -38.87 5.46 -15.33
C GLN A 151 -39.59 5.82 -14.03
N LYS A 152 -40.22 4.86 -13.36
CA LYS A 152 -40.88 5.04 -12.06
C LYS A 152 -39.87 5.46 -10.97
N ASP A 153 -38.68 4.88 -10.98
CA ASP A 153 -37.65 5.22 -9.97
C ASP A 153 -37.11 6.63 -10.13
N LEU A 154 -37.13 7.16 -11.35
CA LEU A 154 -36.74 8.53 -11.67
C LEU A 154 -37.86 9.55 -11.41
N GLY A 155 -39.09 9.10 -11.20
CA GLY A 155 -40.24 9.94 -10.89
C GLY A 155 -40.94 10.61 -12.08
N GLY A 156 -40.53 10.28 -13.31
CA GLY A 156 -41.17 10.83 -14.53
C GLY A 156 -40.83 12.31 -14.79
N ALA A 157 -41.60 12.94 -15.70
CA ALA A 157 -41.30 14.26 -16.25
C ALA A 157 -41.28 15.39 -15.21
N ALA A 158 -42.15 15.34 -14.20
CA ALA A 158 -42.22 16.38 -13.18
C ALA A 158 -40.97 16.43 -12.27
N TRP A 159 -40.49 15.25 -11.85
CA TRP A 159 -39.25 15.12 -11.06
C TRP A 159 -38.02 15.45 -11.89
N GLN A 160 -38.01 15.06 -13.16
CA GLN A 160 -36.93 15.41 -14.09
C GLN A 160 -36.82 16.93 -14.27
N LYS A 161 -37.95 17.62 -14.49
CA LYS A 161 -37.99 19.07 -14.57
C LYS A 161 -37.45 19.76 -13.31
N MET A 162 -37.78 19.22 -12.13
CA MET A 162 -37.28 19.72 -10.85
C MET A 162 -35.75 19.56 -10.74
N ARG A 163 -35.20 18.43 -11.13
CA ARG A 163 -33.73 18.24 -11.17
C ARG A 163 -33.05 19.17 -12.15
N GLU A 164 -33.60 19.35 -13.35
CA GLU A 164 -33.06 20.28 -14.35
C GLU A 164 -33.14 21.75 -13.89
N GLU A 165 -34.18 22.15 -13.18
CA GLU A 165 -34.29 23.48 -12.58
C GLU A 165 -33.26 23.70 -11.48
N MET A 166 -33.04 22.69 -10.62
CA MET A 166 -31.99 22.70 -9.60
C MET A 166 -30.60 22.81 -10.22
N LEU A 167 -30.33 22.05 -11.29
CA LEU A 167 -29.08 22.12 -12.02
C LEU A 167 -28.83 23.56 -12.55
N ARG A 168 -29.81 24.16 -13.22
CA ARG A 168 -29.69 25.51 -13.75
C ARG A 168 -29.47 26.56 -12.65
N ARG A 169 -30.23 26.45 -11.56
CA ARG A 169 -30.13 27.35 -10.42
C ARG A 169 -28.72 27.31 -9.81
N LEU A 170 -28.23 26.10 -9.44
CA LEU A 170 -26.90 25.93 -8.84
C LEU A 170 -25.77 26.32 -9.81
N THR A 171 -25.92 26.05 -11.11
CA THR A 171 -24.93 26.48 -12.12
C THR A 171 -24.72 27.98 -12.10
N ILE A 172 -25.82 28.76 -12.00
CA ILE A 172 -25.75 30.23 -11.97
C ILE A 172 -25.24 30.74 -10.62
N GLU A 173 -25.80 30.23 -9.51
CA GLU A 173 -25.47 30.72 -8.16
C GLU A 173 -24.03 30.36 -7.75
N LEU A 174 -23.51 29.25 -8.22
CA LEU A 174 -22.13 28.81 -7.97
C LEU A 174 -21.15 29.30 -9.04
N ASP A 175 -21.64 30.02 -10.09
CA ASP A 175 -20.78 30.45 -11.22
C ASP A 175 -19.85 29.32 -11.68
N LEU A 176 -20.45 28.18 -12.08
CA LEU A 176 -19.69 27.01 -12.43
C LEU A 176 -18.95 27.21 -13.76
N PRO A 177 -17.66 26.80 -13.86
CA PRO A 177 -16.87 26.96 -15.09
C PRO A 177 -17.46 26.12 -16.22
N GLU A 178 -17.02 26.35 -17.45
CA GLU A 178 -17.33 25.42 -18.55
C GLU A 178 -16.91 23.99 -18.23
N CYS A 179 -17.77 23.02 -18.55
CA CYS A 179 -17.51 21.61 -18.26
C CYS A 179 -16.49 21.01 -19.22
N GLY A 180 -15.19 21.25 -18.93
CA GLY A 180 -14.05 20.86 -19.77
C GLY A 180 -13.49 19.45 -19.49
N LEU A 181 -14.30 18.49 -19.00
CA LEU A 181 -13.82 17.15 -18.59
C LEU A 181 -13.22 16.30 -19.70
N ASN A 182 -13.60 16.55 -20.96
CA ASN A 182 -13.09 15.81 -22.11
C ASN A 182 -11.58 16.03 -22.38
N SER A 183 -10.97 17.04 -21.77
CA SER A 183 -9.53 17.35 -21.90
C SER A 183 -8.67 16.67 -20.81
N ILE A 184 -9.28 16.00 -19.83
CA ILE A 184 -8.57 15.40 -18.71
C ILE A 184 -8.12 13.99 -19.07
N PRO A 185 -6.84 13.63 -18.86
CA PRO A 185 -6.35 12.28 -19.07
C PRO A 185 -7.12 11.26 -18.24
N LYS A 186 -7.46 10.12 -18.85
CA LYS A 186 -8.28 9.07 -18.18
C LYS A 186 -7.65 8.55 -16.90
N GLU A 187 -6.34 8.53 -16.84
CA GLU A 187 -5.54 8.11 -15.68
C GLU A 187 -5.73 9.04 -14.47
N GLN A 188 -6.17 10.30 -14.70
CA GLN A 188 -6.43 11.29 -13.66
C GLN A 188 -7.88 11.30 -13.17
N ILE A 189 -8.81 10.65 -13.87
CA ILE A 189 -10.22 10.57 -13.48
C ILE A 189 -10.41 9.99 -12.06
N PRO A 190 -9.71 8.91 -11.65
CA PRO A 190 -9.83 8.39 -10.29
C PRO A 190 -9.44 9.42 -9.22
N ILE A 191 -8.38 10.22 -9.48
CA ILE A 191 -7.94 11.26 -8.54
C ILE A 191 -8.99 12.35 -8.42
N MET A 192 -9.51 12.80 -9.54
CA MET A 192 -10.55 13.82 -9.59
C MET A 192 -11.82 13.36 -8.86
N LEU A 193 -12.27 12.13 -9.09
CA LEU A 193 -13.38 11.55 -8.34
C LEU A 193 -13.08 11.46 -6.84
N GLY A 194 -11.86 11.09 -6.47
CA GLY A 194 -11.42 11.04 -5.07
C GLY A 194 -11.49 12.40 -4.37
N SER A 195 -11.14 13.50 -5.06
CA SER A 195 -11.25 14.86 -4.50
C SER A 195 -12.72 15.27 -4.28
N VAL A 196 -13.62 14.86 -5.17
CA VAL A 196 -15.07 15.07 -5.03
C VAL A 196 -15.62 14.27 -3.84
N ILE A 197 -15.27 12.99 -3.72
CA ILE A 197 -15.68 12.15 -2.58
C ILE A 197 -15.19 12.75 -1.25
N LEU A 198 -13.98 13.30 -1.22
CA LEU A 198 -13.46 13.98 -0.04
C LEU A 198 -14.30 15.21 0.31
N ALA A 199 -14.62 16.05 -0.67
CA ALA A 199 -15.46 17.24 -0.47
C ALA A 199 -16.86 16.87 0.01
N ASP A 200 -17.48 15.82 -0.55
CA ASP A 200 -18.76 15.28 -0.08
C ASP A 200 -18.67 14.80 1.38
N TRP A 201 -17.63 14.03 1.75
CA TRP A 201 -17.49 13.54 3.12
C TRP A 201 -17.30 14.66 4.14
N LEU A 202 -16.53 15.71 3.79
CA LEU A 202 -16.35 16.87 4.66
C LEU A 202 -17.63 17.70 4.75
N SER A 203 -18.30 17.97 3.64
CA SER A 203 -19.58 18.68 3.65
C SER A 203 -20.67 17.92 4.40
N SER A 204 -20.63 16.57 4.33
CA SER A 204 -21.53 15.71 5.06
C SER A 204 -21.24 15.64 6.56
N SER A 205 -20.06 16.06 7.03
CA SER A 205 -19.75 16.20 8.44
C SER A 205 -20.22 17.52 9.05
N LEU A 206 -20.68 18.46 8.22
CA LEU A 206 -21.33 19.68 8.70
C LEU A 206 -22.72 19.34 9.24
N ASP A 207 -23.03 19.81 10.44
CA ASP A 207 -24.31 19.57 11.11
C ASP A 207 -25.39 20.55 10.58
N LEU A 208 -25.67 20.43 9.27
CA LEU A 208 -26.65 21.28 8.59
C LEU A 208 -28.06 20.67 8.71
N GLY A 209 -28.96 21.40 9.37
CA GLY A 209 -30.38 21.09 9.42
C GLY A 209 -31.14 21.64 8.20
N PRO A 210 -32.48 21.45 8.15
CA PRO A 210 -33.32 21.93 7.03
C PRO A 210 -33.26 23.43 6.80
N ASP A 211 -33.20 24.21 7.90
CA ASP A 211 -33.21 25.67 7.90
C ASP A 211 -31.85 26.30 8.18
N SER A 212 -30.77 25.49 8.16
CA SER A 212 -29.41 26.01 8.34
C SER A 212 -29.03 26.95 7.21
N PRO A 213 -28.36 28.08 7.50
CA PRO A 213 -27.78 28.91 6.47
C PRO A 213 -26.74 28.13 5.67
N LEU A 214 -26.45 28.61 4.46
CA LEU A 214 -25.34 28.03 3.67
C LEU A 214 -24.04 28.26 4.43
N PRO A 215 -23.11 27.25 4.42
CA PRO A 215 -21.86 27.35 5.14
C PRO A 215 -20.99 28.46 4.54
N ASP A 216 -20.44 29.31 5.40
CA ASP A 216 -19.48 30.35 5.02
C ASP A 216 -18.05 29.80 4.93
N GLU A 217 -17.13 30.62 4.45
CA GLU A 217 -15.72 30.22 4.28
C GLU A 217 -15.04 29.85 5.60
N THR A 218 -15.45 30.44 6.72
CA THR A 218 -14.88 30.18 8.05
C THR A 218 -15.20 28.78 8.49
N ILE A 219 -16.47 28.36 8.41
CA ILE A 219 -16.94 27.02 8.77
C ILE A 219 -16.28 25.97 7.89
N LEU A 220 -16.16 26.23 6.57
CA LEU A 220 -15.54 25.31 5.64
C LEU A 220 -14.06 25.12 5.95
N ARG A 221 -13.33 26.21 6.19
CA ARG A 221 -11.90 26.20 6.53
C ARG A 221 -11.65 25.47 7.85
N GLU A 222 -12.37 25.81 8.90
CA GLU A 222 -12.26 25.14 10.20
C GLU A 222 -12.53 23.62 10.10
N THR A 223 -13.49 23.22 9.27
CA THR A 223 -13.79 21.79 9.05
C THR A 223 -12.61 21.06 8.42
N ILE A 224 -11.95 21.68 7.43
CA ILE A 224 -10.76 21.11 6.78
C ILE A 224 -9.57 21.07 7.75
N GLU A 225 -9.36 22.13 8.53
CA GLU A 225 -8.30 22.21 9.55
C GLU A 225 -8.49 21.17 10.65
N LYS A 226 -9.72 21.06 11.20
CA LYS A 226 -10.08 20.02 12.18
C LYS A 226 -9.90 18.60 11.64
N ALA A 227 -10.08 18.41 10.33
CA ALA A 227 -9.79 17.13 9.67
C ALA A 227 -8.28 16.90 9.43
N GLY A 228 -7.41 17.88 9.70
CA GLY A 228 -5.96 17.77 9.45
C GLY A 228 -5.59 17.72 7.96
N LEU A 229 -6.44 18.26 7.09
CA LEU A 229 -6.27 18.21 5.63
C LEU A 229 -5.69 19.53 5.10
N ILE A 230 -4.61 19.98 5.73
CA ILE A 230 -3.86 21.20 5.36
C ILE A 230 -2.44 20.83 4.92
N PRO A 231 -1.81 21.64 4.03
CA PRO A 231 -0.41 21.45 3.68
C PRO A 231 0.51 21.68 4.88
N HIS A 232 1.47 20.80 5.08
CA HIS A 232 2.46 20.89 6.14
C HIS A 232 3.61 21.86 5.80
N GLN A 233 4.15 22.50 6.82
CA GLN A 233 5.33 23.37 6.71
C GLN A 233 6.60 22.51 6.86
N VAL A 234 7.44 22.48 5.83
CA VAL A 234 8.71 21.74 5.86
C VAL A 234 9.83 22.67 6.27
N ARG A 235 10.59 22.29 7.31
CA ARG A 235 11.75 23.06 7.75
C ARG A 235 12.80 23.14 6.64
N SER A 236 13.35 24.31 6.43
CA SER A 236 14.42 24.55 5.46
C SER A 236 15.77 24.69 6.17
N GLY A 237 16.85 24.43 5.44
CA GLY A 237 18.22 24.66 5.93
C GLY A 237 18.77 23.58 6.87
N ILE A 238 18.09 22.46 7.06
CA ILE A 238 18.62 21.31 7.80
C ILE A 238 19.33 20.35 6.85
N SER A 239 20.48 19.85 7.29
CA SER A 239 21.31 18.90 6.53
C SER A 239 20.85 17.46 6.74
N PHE A 240 21.36 16.53 5.91
CA PHE A 240 21.18 15.10 6.11
C PHE A 240 21.66 14.67 7.51
N SER A 241 22.79 15.20 7.95
CA SER A 241 23.36 14.89 9.27
C SER A 241 22.50 15.38 10.42
N ASP A 242 21.81 16.52 10.28
CA ASP A 242 20.84 17.00 11.27
C ASP A 242 19.61 16.07 11.37
N ILE A 243 19.18 15.53 10.22
CA ILE A 243 18.03 14.62 10.17
C ILE A 243 18.38 13.26 10.78
N PHE A 244 19.52 12.67 10.38
CA PHE A 244 19.84 11.27 10.70
C PHE A 244 20.90 11.06 11.78
N ASN A 245 21.54 12.14 12.28
CA ASN A 245 22.63 12.15 13.27
C ASN A 245 23.92 11.44 12.79
N PHE A 246 24.15 11.35 11.48
CA PHE A 246 25.38 10.84 10.87
C PHE A 246 25.55 11.41 9.46
N GLU A 247 26.80 11.45 8.97
CA GLU A 247 27.09 11.90 7.62
C GLU A 247 26.61 10.91 6.56
N PRO A 248 26.10 11.39 5.41
CA PRO A 248 25.64 10.50 4.36
C PRO A 248 26.80 9.70 3.77
N ASN A 249 26.61 8.39 3.67
CA ASN A 249 27.56 7.50 3.01
C ASN A 249 27.54 7.71 1.48
N PRO A 250 28.52 7.15 0.71
CA PRO A 250 28.62 7.37 -0.74
C PRO A 250 27.36 7.02 -1.52
N MET A 251 26.61 5.95 -1.14
CA MET A 251 25.35 5.57 -1.79
C MET A 251 24.26 6.61 -1.50
N GLN A 252 24.16 7.09 -0.27
CA GLN A 252 23.21 8.12 0.12
C GLN A 252 23.52 9.46 -0.57
N GLN A 253 24.79 9.85 -0.66
CA GLN A 253 25.22 11.04 -1.40
C GLN A 253 24.86 10.93 -2.89
N ALA A 254 25.09 9.77 -3.49
CA ALA A 254 24.72 9.50 -4.88
C ALA A 254 23.18 9.64 -5.08
N CYS A 255 22.36 9.09 -4.21
CA CYS A 255 20.91 9.26 -4.25
C CYS A 255 20.48 10.74 -4.20
N LEU A 256 21.13 11.55 -3.37
CA LEU A 256 20.81 12.97 -3.19
C LEU A 256 21.36 13.87 -4.28
N SER A 257 22.30 13.38 -5.10
CA SER A 257 22.90 14.17 -6.19
C SER A 257 21.95 14.49 -7.33
N GLN A 258 20.90 13.68 -7.53
CA GLN A 258 19.91 13.85 -8.59
C GLN A 258 18.50 13.67 -8.03
N ILE A 259 17.81 14.79 -7.77
CA ILE A 259 16.43 14.81 -7.28
C ILE A 259 15.49 15.18 -8.42
N VAL A 260 14.66 14.21 -8.84
CA VAL A 260 13.74 14.34 -9.98
C VAL A 260 12.32 14.11 -9.50
N PRO A 261 11.46 15.16 -9.52
CA PRO A 261 10.04 15.02 -9.17
C PRO A 261 9.32 14.14 -10.21
N GLY A 262 8.45 13.24 -9.73
CA GLY A 262 7.71 12.32 -10.60
C GLY A 262 8.57 11.21 -11.22
N GLY A 263 9.85 11.10 -10.85
CA GLY A 263 10.74 10.02 -11.29
C GLY A 263 10.51 8.70 -10.56
N ILE A 264 11.04 7.61 -11.12
CA ILE A 264 11.11 6.30 -10.48
C ILE A 264 12.56 6.02 -10.13
N TYR A 265 12.84 5.84 -8.84
CA TYR A 265 14.14 5.42 -8.33
C TYR A 265 14.12 3.94 -8.01
N VAL A 266 15.11 3.19 -8.47
CA VAL A 266 15.38 1.82 -8.01
C VAL A 266 16.73 1.83 -7.31
N ILE A 267 16.69 1.68 -5.98
CA ILE A 267 17.90 1.66 -5.13
C ILE A 267 18.17 0.22 -4.72
N GLU A 268 19.15 -0.38 -5.35
CA GLU A 268 19.59 -1.76 -5.11
C GLU A 268 20.91 -1.74 -4.35
N SER A 269 20.85 -2.17 -3.09
CA SER A 269 22.03 -2.19 -2.20
C SER A 269 21.83 -3.18 -1.06
N GLY A 270 22.91 -3.66 -0.49
CA GLY A 270 22.93 -4.62 0.62
C GLY A 270 22.06 -4.18 1.81
N MET A 271 21.72 -5.14 2.65
CA MET A 271 20.99 -4.84 3.88
C MET A 271 21.88 -3.99 4.81
N GLY A 272 21.29 -3.01 5.49
CA GLY A 272 22.02 -2.12 6.40
C GLY A 272 22.85 -1.02 5.71
N SER A 273 22.76 -0.88 4.38
CA SER A 273 23.47 0.15 3.62
C SER A 273 22.87 1.57 3.77
N GLY A 274 21.74 1.72 4.46
CA GLY A 274 21.09 3.02 4.65
C GLY A 274 20.14 3.42 3.52
N LYS A 275 19.54 2.46 2.81
CA LYS A 275 18.53 2.70 1.75
C LYS A 275 17.34 3.51 2.24
N THR A 276 16.87 3.22 3.46
CA THR A 276 15.73 3.92 4.07
C THR A 276 16.03 5.39 4.27
N GLU A 277 17.20 5.72 4.82
CA GLU A 277 17.64 7.10 5.02
C GLU A 277 17.85 7.83 3.69
N ALA A 278 18.38 7.14 2.67
CA ALA A 278 18.47 7.70 1.32
C ALA A 278 17.10 8.07 0.76
N ALA A 279 16.13 7.17 0.87
CA ALA A 279 14.76 7.42 0.40
C ALA A 279 14.08 8.55 1.16
N LEU A 280 14.23 8.61 2.49
CA LEU A 280 13.70 9.69 3.33
C LEU A 280 14.41 11.02 3.03
N GLY A 281 15.71 11.00 2.72
CA GLY A 281 16.46 12.19 2.29
C GLY A 281 15.94 12.74 0.96
N ILE A 282 15.68 11.89 -0.03
CA ILE A 282 15.03 12.28 -1.29
C ILE A 282 13.64 12.87 -1.00
N ALA A 283 12.84 12.21 -0.14
CA ALA A 283 11.51 12.68 0.23
C ALA A 283 11.57 14.07 0.90
N TYR A 284 12.49 14.30 1.83
CA TYR A 284 12.70 15.60 2.45
C TYR A 284 12.98 16.69 1.41
N GLU A 285 13.91 16.44 0.49
CA GLU A 285 14.28 17.42 -0.55
C GLU A 285 13.11 17.75 -1.47
N LEU A 286 12.31 16.75 -1.88
CA LEU A 286 11.11 16.96 -2.69
C LEU A 286 10.04 17.77 -1.93
N MET A 287 9.79 17.45 -0.67
CA MET A 287 8.83 18.18 0.15
C MET A 287 9.30 19.62 0.41
N ARG A 288 10.58 19.82 0.73
CA ARG A 288 11.18 21.14 0.92
C ARG A 288 11.05 22.03 -0.32
N ARG A 289 11.15 21.44 -1.51
CA ARG A 289 10.97 22.14 -2.80
C ARG A 289 9.50 22.29 -3.22
N LYS A 290 8.54 21.85 -2.38
CA LYS A 290 7.09 21.80 -2.70
C LYS A 290 6.77 20.94 -3.93
N GLN A 291 7.59 19.94 -4.20
CA GLN A 291 7.45 18.97 -5.30
C GLN A 291 6.80 17.66 -4.84
N ALA A 292 6.49 17.55 -3.54
CA ALA A 292 5.68 16.52 -2.94
C ALA A 292 5.01 17.08 -1.68
N ASP A 293 3.81 16.60 -1.35
CA ASP A 293 2.99 17.05 -0.23
C ASP A 293 2.91 16.07 0.93
N GLY A 294 3.76 15.09 0.92
CA GLY A 294 3.84 14.07 1.95
C GLY A 294 4.53 12.81 1.45
N LEU A 295 4.44 11.76 2.25
CA LEU A 295 5.02 10.49 1.88
C LEU A 295 4.18 9.30 2.37
N TYR A 296 4.25 8.19 1.64
CA TYR A 296 3.74 6.90 2.04
C TYR A 296 4.84 5.84 1.96
N PHE A 297 5.12 5.20 3.09
CA PHE A 297 6.10 4.12 3.19
C PHE A 297 5.38 2.77 3.15
N ALA A 298 5.49 2.05 2.03
CA ALA A 298 4.85 0.77 1.79
C ALA A 298 5.81 -0.39 2.05
N LEU A 299 5.39 -1.33 2.90
CA LEU A 299 6.19 -2.46 3.34
C LEU A 299 5.48 -3.80 3.10
N PRO A 300 6.22 -4.92 3.03
CA PRO A 300 5.61 -6.22 2.77
C PRO A 300 4.79 -6.77 3.94
N THR A 301 5.11 -6.40 5.18
CA THR A 301 4.44 -6.94 6.38
C THR A 301 4.06 -5.85 7.38
N GLN A 302 3.08 -6.16 8.24
CA GLN A 302 2.66 -5.27 9.32
C GLN A 302 3.81 -4.99 10.30
N LEU A 303 4.57 -6.02 10.68
CA LEU A 303 5.67 -5.89 11.63
C LEU A 303 6.77 -4.93 11.16
N THR A 304 7.13 -4.99 9.87
CA THR A 304 8.07 -4.03 9.30
C THR A 304 7.51 -2.62 9.27
N SER A 305 6.18 -2.49 9.08
CA SER A 305 5.49 -1.20 9.11
C SER A 305 5.57 -0.52 10.48
N GLU A 306 5.46 -1.27 11.57
CA GLU A 306 5.58 -0.74 12.93
C GLU A 306 6.98 -0.18 13.22
N LYS A 307 8.03 -0.89 12.83
CA LYS A 307 9.42 -0.43 13.02
C LYS A 307 9.76 0.81 12.18
N ILE A 308 9.25 0.87 10.96
CA ILE A 308 9.41 2.05 10.10
C ILE A 308 8.58 3.22 10.61
N TYR A 309 7.42 2.97 11.24
CA TYR A 309 6.57 4.00 11.81
C TYR A 309 7.31 4.86 12.85
N ASP A 310 8.06 4.24 13.77
CA ASP A 310 8.85 4.98 14.76
C ASP A 310 9.94 5.82 14.11
N ARG A 311 10.69 5.24 13.16
CA ARG A 311 11.73 5.95 12.40
C ARG A 311 11.16 7.10 11.58
N LEU A 312 9.98 6.91 11.01
CA LEU A 312 9.28 7.95 10.26
C LEU A 312 8.84 9.09 11.18
N ASN A 313 8.34 8.80 12.38
CA ASN A 313 7.98 9.83 13.36
C ASN A 313 9.22 10.62 13.82
N ASP A 314 10.37 9.96 14.03
CA ASP A 314 11.64 10.64 14.32
C ASP A 314 12.05 11.59 13.18
N PHE A 315 11.92 11.12 11.94
CA PHE A 315 12.18 11.93 10.75
C PHE A 315 11.23 13.15 10.67
N LEU A 316 9.92 12.95 10.90
CA LEU A 316 8.93 14.02 10.84
C LEU A 316 9.17 15.09 11.91
N ARG A 317 9.45 14.71 13.15
CA ARG A 317 9.77 15.66 14.24
C ARG A 317 10.96 16.59 13.90
N LYS A 318 11.87 16.14 13.08
CA LYS A 318 13.02 16.94 12.64
C LYS A 318 12.74 17.79 11.40
N THR A 319 11.90 17.30 10.50
CA THR A 319 11.73 17.89 9.15
C THR A 319 10.46 18.75 9.02
N ILE A 320 9.45 18.53 9.83
CA ILE A 320 8.17 19.27 9.78
C ILE A 320 8.13 20.31 10.90
N ASP A 321 7.69 21.52 10.56
CA ASP A 321 7.61 22.65 11.50
C ASP A 321 6.25 22.73 12.19
N GLU A 322 5.95 21.69 12.98
CA GLU A 322 4.74 21.56 13.75
C GLU A 322 5.07 21.00 15.14
N PRO A 323 4.22 21.21 16.17
CA PRO A 323 4.53 20.79 17.53
C PRO A 323 4.73 19.28 17.70
N ASP A 324 3.94 18.44 17.05
CA ASP A 324 4.02 16.98 17.15
C ASP A 324 3.57 16.31 15.82
N PRO A 325 4.38 16.46 14.75
CA PRO A 325 4.04 15.85 13.47
C PRO A 325 4.14 14.33 13.55
N ARG A 326 3.07 13.63 13.17
CA ARG A 326 3.01 12.16 13.23
C ARG A 326 2.53 11.56 11.93
N ALA A 327 3.12 10.43 11.57
CA ALA A 327 2.60 9.55 10.54
C ALA A 327 1.37 8.77 11.05
N ILE A 328 0.57 8.27 10.13
CA ILE A 328 -0.49 7.30 10.44
C ILE A 328 -0.01 5.89 10.07
N LEU A 329 -0.17 4.94 11.00
CA LEU A 329 0.11 3.53 10.74
C LEU A 329 -1.11 2.87 10.08
N ILE A 330 -0.91 2.28 8.89
CA ILE A 330 -1.99 1.83 8.02
C ILE A 330 -1.88 0.33 7.73
N HIS A 331 -2.47 -0.49 8.59
CA HIS A 331 -2.58 -1.94 8.40
C HIS A 331 -3.84 -2.52 9.09
N GLY A 332 -4.04 -3.85 8.97
CA GLY A 332 -5.24 -4.53 9.46
C GLY A 332 -5.57 -4.28 10.93
N ASP A 333 -4.55 -4.21 11.78
CA ASP A 333 -4.68 -4.15 13.26
C ASP A 333 -4.27 -2.80 13.86
N SER A 334 -4.02 -1.78 13.05
CA SER A 334 -3.54 -0.45 13.49
C SER A 334 -4.44 0.24 14.53
N TRP A 335 -5.74 -0.07 14.56
CA TRP A 335 -6.67 0.46 15.54
C TRP A 335 -6.32 0.05 16.98
N LEU A 336 -5.80 -1.18 17.18
CA LEU A 336 -5.47 -1.71 18.51
C LEU A 336 -4.27 -0.99 19.11
N GLU A 337 -3.24 -0.73 18.30
CA GLU A 337 -2.03 -0.02 18.75
C GLU A 337 -2.31 1.43 19.10
N TRP A 338 -3.14 2.10 18.30
CA TRP A 338 -3.51 3.48 18.56
C TRP A 338 -4.31 3.62 19.88
N THR A 339 -5.23 2.68 20.17
CA THR A 339 -5.99 2.64 21.42
C THR A 339 -5.07 2.39 22.63
N LEU A 340 -4.00 1.61 22.46
CA LEU A 340 -3.03 1.34 23.53
C LEU A 340 -2.02 2.49 23.74
N ALA A 341 -1.70 3.23 22.67
CA ALA A 341 -0.74 4.34 22.72
C ALA A 341 -1.34 5.67 23.27
N ASN A 342 -2.67 5.83 23.25
CA ASN A 342 -3.37 7.01 23.71
C ASN A 342 -4.47 6.64 24.73
N PRO A 343 -4.12 6.26 25.97
CA PRO A 343 -5.09 6.05 27.02
C PRO A 343 -5.49 7.38 27.67
N ASP A 344 -6.12 8.30 26.94
CA ASP A 344 -6.66 9.51 27.56
C ASP A 344 -8.00 9.23 28.21
N GLU A 345 -7.99 9.14 29.52
CA GLU A 345 -9.16 9.04 30.39
C GLU A 345 -10.09 10.27 30.35
N ASN A 346 -9.75 11.33 29.61
CA ASN A 346 -10.47 12.64 29.62
C ASN A 346 -11.09 13.07 28.31
N GLY A 347 -11.28 12.22 27.30
CA GLY A 347 -12.19 12.51 26.18
C GLY A 347 -11.80 13.65 25.23
N ASN A 348 -10.65 14.29 25.39
CA ASN A 348 -10.11 15.28 24.46
C ASN A 348 -9.16 14.57 23.47
N SER A 349 -9.73 13.76 22.59
CA SER A 349 -9.00 13.30 21.41
C SER A 349 -8.73 14.48 20.49
N ASP A 350 -7.48 14.64 20.10
CA ASP A 350 -7.07 15.51 19.01
C ASP A 350 -8.01 15.26 17.80
N LEU A 351 -8.84 16.23 17.44
CA LEU A 351 -9.92 16.07 16.47
C LEU A 351 -9.39 15.64 15.09
N ALA A 352 -8.18 16.11 14.72
CA ALA A 352 -7.49 15.71 13.49
C ALA A 352 -7.11 14.22 13.51
N GLY A 353 -6.54 13.71 14.61
CA GLY A 353 -6.24 12.29 14.78
C GLY A 353 -7.48 11.41 14.69
N SER A 354 -8.63 11.84 15.21
CA SER A 354 -9.88 11.09 15.19
C SER A 354 -10.46 10.93 13.77
N TRP A 355 -10.30 11.93 12.89
CA TRP A 355 -10.81 11.86 11.53
C TRP A 355 -10.12 10.77 10.70
N PHE A 356 -8.80 10.57 10.89
CA PHE A 356 -8.02 9.54 10.20
C PHE A 356 -8.17 8.13 10.77
N GLN A 357 -8.80 7.93 11.93
CA GLN A 357 -8.98 6.61 12.57
C GLN A 357 -9.79 5.62 11.73
N SER A 358 -10.68 6.10 10.87
CA SER A 358 -11.38 5.22 9.95
C SER A 358 -10.39 4.59 8.96
N LYS A 359 -10.38 3.25 8.85
CA LYS A 359 -9.57 2.50 7.85
C LYS A 359 -9.63 3.07 6.43
N LYS A 360 -10.71 3.75 6.08
CA LYS A 360 -10.92 4.35 4.77
C LYS A 360 -10.24 5.72 4.62
N ARG A 361 -10.01 6.44 5.72
CA ARG A 361 -9.48 7.80 5.75
C ARG A 361 -7.99 7.86 6.07
N ALA A 362 -7.44 6.83 6.72
CA ALA A 362 -6.06 6.79 7.18
C ALA A 362 -5.03 7.12 6.07
N LEU A 363 -5.25 6.63 4.85
CA LEU A 363 -4.36 6.91 3.72
C LEU A 363 -4.39 8.39 3.27
N MET A 364 -5.43 9.16 3.66
CA MET A 364 -5.53 10.59 3.36
C MET A 364 -4.51 11.43 4.13
N ALA A 365 -4.03 10.96 5.29
CA ALA A 365 -2.97 11.65 6.04
C ALA A 365 -1.76 11.91 5.15
N SER A 366 -1.13 13.07 5.28
CA SER A 366 0.04 13.44 4.46
C SER A 366 1.20 12.46 4.67
N PHE A 367 1.36 11.92 5.87
CA PHE A 367 2.42 10.99 6.22
C PHE A 367 1.83 9.65 6.67
N GLY A 368 2.27 8.57 6.04
CA GLY A 368 1.78 7.24 6.37
C GLY A 368 2.85 6.16 6.23
N ALA A 369 2.80 5.17 7.10
CA ALA A 369 3.51 3.90 6.96
C ALA A 369 2.49 2.76 6.98
N GLY A 370 2.68 1.76 6.13
CA GLY A 370 1.73 0.65 6.09
C GLY A 370 2.13 -0.47 5.15
N THR A 371 1.26 -1.45 5.01
CA THR A 371 1.51 -2.54 4.06
C THR A 371 1.24 -2.08 2.62
N VAL A 372 1.96 -2.69 1.68
CA VAL A 372 1.79 -2.43 0.24
C VAL A 372 0.35 -2.68 -0.23
N ASP A 373 -0.36 -3.62 0.39
CA ASP A 373 -1.75 -3.93 0.07
C ASP A 373 -2.66 -2.71 0.17
N GLN A 374 -2.39 -1.79 1.11
CA GLN A 374 -3.17 -0.57 1.26
C GLN A 374 -3.02 0.38 0.06
N ALA A 375 -1.83 0.44 -0.54
CA ALA A 375 -1.61 1.17 -1.78
C ALA A 375 -2.22 0.44 -2.98
N LEU A 376 -2.08 -0.89 -3.06
CA LEU A 376 -2.65 -1.72 -4.12
C LEU A 376 -4.18 -1.63 -4.18
N MET A 377 -4.85 -1.34 -3.06
CA MET A 377 -6.30 -1.11 -3.05
C MET A 377 -6.73 0.14 -3.85
N ALA A 378 -5.82 1.00 -4.27
CA ALA A 378 -6.13 2.07 -5.22
C ALA A 378 -6.37 1.53 -6.63
N GLU A 379 -5.73 0.39 -6.98
CA GLU A 379 -5.83 -0.27 -8.29
C GLU A 379 -6.97 -1.30 -8.37
N VAL A 380 -7.27 -1.95 -7.26
CA VAL A 380 -8.31 -2.99 -7.22
C VAL A 380 -9.69 -2.33 -7.23
N ARG A 381 -10.65 -2.91 -7.98
CA ARG A 381 -12.05 -2.45 -8.01
C ARG A 381 -12.77 -2.71 -6.67
N VAL A 382 -12.35 -1.96 -5.65
CA VAL A 382 -12.98 -1.95 -4.32
C VAL A 382 -13.67 -0.62 -4.07
N ARG A 383 -14.62 -0.60 -3.12
CA ARG A 383 -15.26 0.67 -2.72
C ARG A 383 -14.21 1.70 -2.31
N HIS A 384 -14.36 2.93 -2.82
CA HIS A 384 -13.50 4.09 -2.54
C HIS A 384 -12.04 3.95 -3.02
N ASN A 385 -11.78 3.16 -4.07
CA ASN A 385 -10.46 3.12 -4.71
C ASN A 385 -10.03 4.50 -5.22
N ALA A 386 -10.96 5.29 -5.78
CA ALA A 386 -10.73 6.66 -6.23
C ALA A 386 -10.22 7.58 -5.10
N LEU A 387 -10.78 7.46 -3.89
CA LEU A 387 -10.30 8.20 -2.73
C LEU A 387 -8.87 7.79 -2.35
N ARG A 388 -8.52 6.50 -2.48
CA ARG A 388 -7.16 6.01 -2.22
C ARG A 388 -6.16 6.52 -3.27
N ALA A 389 -6.57 6.56 -4.54
CA ALA A 389 -5.77 7.15 -5.62
C ALA A 389 -5.47 8.63 -5.33
N PHE A 390 -6.50 9.42 -4.98
CA PHE A 390 -6.34 10.82 -4.57
C PHE A 390 -5.47 10.97 -3.31
N ALA A 391 -5.59 10.05 -2.35
CA ALA A 391 -4.78 10.06 -1.14
C ALA A 391 -3.29 9.90 -1.41
N LEU A 392 -2.92 9.09 -2.39
CA LEU A 392 -1.53 8.87 -2.81
C LEU A 392 -1.00 9.98 -3.72
N ALA A 393 -1.87 10.62 -4.51
CA ALA A 393 -1.48 11.64 -5.47
C ALA A 393 -0.61 12.75 -4.87
N GLY A 394 0.47 13.11 -5.57
CA GLY A 394 1.42 14.15 -5.15
C GLY A 394 2.36 13.77 -4.00
N LYS A 395 2.35 12.52 -3.53
CA LYS A 395 3.26 12.04 -2.47
C LYS A 395 4.54 11.41 -3.02
N VAL A 396 5.55 11.31 -2.16
CA VAL A 396 6.63 10.34 -2.35
C VAL A 396 6.13 8.98 -1.87
N VAL A 397 6.14 7.98 -2.75
CA VAL A 397 5.75 6.61 -2.41
C VAL A 397 7.00 5.74 -2.38
N ILE A 398 7.38 5.30 -1.18
CA ILE A 398 8.54 4.43 -0.97
C ILE A 398 8.01 3.01 -0.83
N ILE A 399 8.47 2.09 -1.68
CA ILE A 399 8.11 0.66 -1.63
C ILE A 399 9.36 -0.12 -1.26
N ASP A 400 9.37 -0.68 -0.06
CA ASP A 400 10.53 -1.41 0.46
C ASP A 400 10.43 -2.90 0.15
N GLU A 401 11.59 -3.56 0.12
CA GLU A 401 11.76 -5.00 -0.14
C GLU A 401 10.97 -5.49 -1.37
N ILE A 402 11.02 -4.70 -2.48
CA ILE A 402 10.19 -4.97 -3.66
C ILE A 402 10.42 -6.35 -4.28
N HIS A 403 11.56 -6.97 -4.02
CA HIS A 403 11.88 -8.34 -4.45
C HIS A 403 11.09 -9.43 -3.70
N SER A 404 10.48 -9.11 -2.56
CA SER A 404 9.77 -10.08 -1.72
C SER A 404 8.36 -10.43 -2.22
N TYR A 405 7.84 -9.70 -3.21
CA TYR A 405 6.48 -9.91 -3.71
C TYR A 405 6.42 -11.01 -4.76
N ASP A 406 5.38 -11.84 -4.69
CA ASP A 406 5.11 -12.89 -5.67
C ASP A 406 4.75 -12.33 -7.07
N ALA A 407 4.68 -13.18 -8.07
CA ALA A 407 4.43 -12.78 -9.45
C ALA A 407 3.07 -12.08 -9.64
N TYR A 408 2.04 -12.45 -8.87
CA TYR A 408 0.71 -11.81 -8.94
C TYR A 408 0.76 -10.41 -8.34
N THR A 409 1.24 -10.28 -7.13
CA THR A 409 1.44 -8.98 -6.46
C THR A 409 2.40 -8.09 -7.23
N GLY A 410 3.47 -8.65 -7.81
CA GLY A 410 4.41 -7.95 -8.68
C GLY A 410 3.76 -7.34 -9.92
N SER A 411 2.81 -8.06 -10.54
CA SER A 411 2.07 -7.52 -11.71
C SER A 411 1.15 -6.36 -11.33
N LEU A 412 0.48 -6.44 -10.18
CA LEU A 412 -0.34 -5.34 -9.66
C LEU A 412 0.53 -4.13 -9.26
N LEU A 413 1.69 -4.37 -8.65
CA LEU A 413 2.65 -3.32 -8.34
C LEU A 413 3.17 -2.62 -9.57
N THR A 414 3.48 -3.36 -10.63
CA THR A 414 3.92 -2.78 -11.90
C THR A 414 2.89 -1.79 -12.44
N LYS A 415 1.60 -2.16 -12.38
CA LYS A 415 0.51 -1.27 -12.77
C LYS A 415 0.40 -0.06 -11.84
N LEU A 416 0.37 -0.30 -10.53
CA LEU A 416 0.31 0.78 -9.52
C LEU A 416 1.45 1.79 -9.68
N ILE A 417 2.68 1.35 -9.94
CA ILE A 417 3.83 2.24 -10.17
C ILE A 417 3.58 3.16 -11.37
N GLY A 418 3.03 2.62 -12.46
CA GLY A 418 2.67 3.41 -13.65
C GLY A 418 1.61 4.47 -13.32
N ASP A 419 0.58 4.08 -12.57
CA ASP A 419 -0.51 4.98 -12.18
C ASP A 419 -0.04 6.02 -11.14
N LEU A 420 0.76 5.63 -10.14
CA LEU A 420 1.39 6.58 -9.20
C LEU A 420 2.17 7.68 -9.91
N ARG A 421 2.91 7.32 -10.95
CA ARG A 421 3.64 8.29 -11.77
C ARG A 421 2.70 9.25 -12.49
N SER A 422 1.59 8.77 -13.08
CA SER A 422 0.58 9.61 -13.71
C SER A 422 -0.16 10.50 -12.69
N TRP A 423 -0.18 10.10 -11.41
CA TRP A 423 -0.71 10.85 -10.28
C TRP A 423 0.32 11.81 -9.65
N GLY A 424 1.42 12.09 -10.35
CA GLY A 424 2.44 13.04 -9.91
C GLY A 424 3.27 12.60 -8.71
N CYS A 425 3.25 11.31 -8.38
CA CYS A 425 4.09 10.75 -7.31
C CYS A 425 5.52 10.56 -7.77
N THR A 426 6.47 10.78 -6.86
CA THR A 426 7.82 10.22 -7.01
C THR A 426 7.84 8.85 -6.37
N VAL A 427 8.28 7.82 -7.09
CA VAL A 427 8.29 6.44 -6.62
C VAL A 427 9.72 6.01 -6.31
N ILE A 428 9.96 5.51 -5.10
CA ILE A 428 11.27 5.02 -4.68
C ILE A 428 11.15 3.54 -4.31
N LEU A 429 11.82 2.70 -5.07
CA LEU A 429 11.82 1.25 -4.92
C LEU A 429 13.11 0.81 -4.25
N LEU A 430 12.98 0.20 -3.07
CA LEU A 430 14.12 -0.30 -2.30
C LEU A 430 14.22 -1.81 -2.42
N SER A 431 15.42 -2.31 -2.67
CA SER A 431 15.68 -3.74 -2.76
C SER A 431 17.08 -4.08 -2.26
N ALA A 432 17.23 -5.27 -1.70
CA ALA A 432 18.57 -5.85 -1.53
C ALA A 432 19.07 -6.42 -2.86
N THR A 433 18.17 -6.99 -3.66
CA THR A 433 18.51 -7.72 -4.88
C THR A 433 17.35 -7.67 -5.86
N LEU A 434 17.60 -7.38 -7.14
CA LEU A 434 16.61 -7.45 -8.20
C LEU A 434 17.18 -8.14 -9.43
N THR A 435 16.37 -8.99 -10.06
CA THR A 435 16.70 -9.47 -11.41
C THR A 435 16.59 -8.32 -12.42
N SER A 436 17.34 -8.40 -13.52
CA SER A 436 17.26 -7.36 -14.57
C SER A 436 15.85 -7.23 -15.13
N GLU A 437 15.11 -8.32 -15.28
CA GLU A 437 13.73 -8.32 -15.74
C GLU A 437 12.78 -7.62 -14.75
N ALA A 438 12.85 -7.94 -13.46
CA ALA A 438 12.05 -7.28 -12.44
C ALA A 438 12.38 -5.79 -12.34
N CYS A 439 13.67 -5.43 -12.42
CA CYS A 439 14.11 -4.04 -12.44
C CYS A 439 13.53 -3.28 -13.63
N ARG A 440 13.55 -3.87 -14.83
CA ARG A 440 12.99 -3.31 -16.05
C ARG A 440 11.49 -3.04 -15.89
N GLN A 441 10.74 -4.04 -15.40
CA GLN A 441 9.29 -3.94 -15.23
C GLN A 441 8.91 -2.87 -14.19
N PHE A 442 9.51 -2.90 -13.00
CA PHE A 442 9.20 -1.95 -11.95
C PHE A 442 9.67 -0.52 -12.26
N ALA A 443 10.79 -0.37 -12.95
CA ALA A 443 11.24 0.93 -13.43
C ALA A 443 10.43 1.46 -14.63
N GLN A 444 9.42 0.72 -15.13
CA GLN A 444 8.58 1.11 -16.28
C GLN A 444 9.40 1.35 -17.53
N LEU A 445 10.30 0.44 -17.87
CA LEU A 445 11.21 0.55 -19.00
C LEU A 445 10.88 -0.46 -20.09
N ASN A 446 10.99 -0.04 -21.35
CA ASN A 446 10.89 -0.97 -22.49
C ASN A 446 12.14 -1.82 -22.61
N ASP A 447 13.31 -1.22 -22.37
CA ASP A 447 14.61 -1.88 -22.37
C ASP A 447 15.45 -1.40 -21.19
N LEU A 448 16.32 -2.25 -20.68
CA LEU A 448 17.23 -1.93 -19.58
C LEU A 448 18.66 -2.19 -20.08
N PRO A 449 19.50 -1.16 -20.18
CA PRO A 449 20.90 -1.34 -20.50
C PRO A 449 21.57 -2.29 -19.49
N ASP A 450 22.44 -3.15 -19.99
CA ASP A 450 23.18 -4.06 -19.14
C ASP A 450 24.09 -3.27 -18.18
N ASN A 451 23.89 -3.49 -16.89
CA ASN A 451 24.69 -2.89 -15.85
C ASN A 451 24.82 -3.89 -14.71
N SER A 452 26.06 -4.37 -14.50
CA SER A 452 26.41 -5.34 -13.48
C SER A 452 26.77 -4.70 -12.14
N ASP A 453 26.82 -3.37 -12.02
CA ASP A 453 27.21 -2.66 -10.81
C ASP A 453 26.33 -3.03 -9.62
N TYR A 454 26.97 -3.11 -8.45
CA TYR A 454 26.31 -3.30 -7.18
C TYR A 454 27.15 -2.63 -6.07
N PRO A 455 26.60 -1.72 -5.26
CA PRO A 455 25.22 -1.17 -5.29
C PRO A 455 24.87 -0.49 -6.60
N ARG A 456 23.56 -0.39 -6.90
CA ARG A 456 23.09 0.24 -8.11
C ARG A 456 21.94 1.19 -7.80
N ILE A 457 21.97 2.38 -8.37
CA ILE A 457 20.87 3.32 -8.37
C ILE A 457 20.46 3.56 -9.82
N LEU A 458 19.22 3.19 -10.15
CA LEU A 458 18.62 3.50 -11.43
C LEU A 458 17.57 4.58 -11.24
N LEU A 459 17.60 5.60 -12.07
CA LEU A 459 16.61 6.66 -12.14
C LEU A 459 15.94 6.64 -13.51
N ASN A 460 14.62 6.49 -13.53
CA ASN A 460 13.80 6.77 -14.70
C ASN A 460 13.19 8.17 -14.56
N ASP A 461 13.80 9.14 -15.25
CA ASP A 461 13.29 10.50 -15.38
C ASP A 461 12.42 10.61 -16.63
N HIS A 462 11.13 10.35 -16.47
CA HIS A 462 10.13 10.48 -17.57
C HIS A 462 10.53 9.78 -18.88
N GLY A 463 11.14 8.59 -18.77
CA GLY A 463 11.62 7.80 -19.91
C GLY A 463 13.11 7.95 -20.20
N LYS A 464 13.78 8.93 -19.60
CA LYS A 464 15.24 9.04 -19.64
C LYS A 464 15.84 8.21 -18.51
N ILE A 465 16.71 7.27 -18.85
CA ILE A 465 17.33 6.35 -17.92
C ILE A 465 18.69 6.90 -17.51
N ALA A 466 18.96 6.97 -16.22
CA ALA A 466 20.26 7.25 -15.68
C ALA A 466 20.66 6.19 -14.64
N PHE A 467 21.88 5.66 -14.75
CA PHE A 467 22.52 4.94 -13.67
C PHE A 467 23.39 5.93 -12.89
N ILE A 468 23.05 6.14 -11.63
CA ILE A 468 23.83 7.02 -10.77
C ILE A 468 24.98 6.21 -10.20
N PRO A 469 26.23 6.56 -10.48
CA PRO A 469 27.38 5.79 -10.04
C PRO A 469 27.52 5.81 -8.52
N VAL A 470 27.74 4.64 -7.94
CA VAL A 470 28.00 4.45 -6.51
C VAL A 470 29.38 3.81 -6.36
N PRO A 471 30.28 4.36 -5.51
CA PRO A 471 31.53 3.69 -5.21
C PRO A 471 31.31 2.25 -4.74
N ALA A 472 32.11 1.34 -5.24
CA ALA A 472 32.02 -0.07 -4.82
C ALA A 472 32.32 -0.18 -3.31
N PRO A 473 31.47 -0.87 -2.54
CA PRO A 473 31.72 -1.09 -1.13
C PRO A 473 32.85 -2.07 -0.91
N GLU A 474 33.40 -2.07 0.29
CA GLU A 474 34.37 -3.07 0.72
C GLU A 474 33.82 -4.49 0.53
N THR A 475 34.62 -5.34 -0.09
CA THR A 475 34.25 -6.75 -0.33
C THR A 475 34.79 -7.65 0.77
N HIS A 476 34.00 -8.64 1.13
CA HIS A 476 34.38 -9.58 2.18
C HIS A 476 34.15 -11.03 1.73
N PRO A 477 35.13 -11.93 1.93
CA PRO A 477 34.91 -13.35 1.70
C PRO A 477 33.99 -13.94 2.77
N VAL A 478 33.11 -14.83 2.36
CA VAL A 478 32.28 -15.67 3.21
C VAL A 478 32.56 -17.11 2.81
N ASP A 479 33.05 -17.92 3.74
CA ASP A 479 33.29 -19.32 3.50
C ASP A 479 31.96 -20.08 3.44
N LEU A 480 31.77 -20.86 2.39
CA LEU A 480 30.58 -21.68 2.19
C LEU A 480 30.87 -23.13 2.38
N ARG A 481 29.99 -23.83 3.11
CA ARG A 481 29.95 -25.28 3.21
C ARG A 481 28.52 -25.77 3.03
N ILE A 482 28.37 -26.85 2.25
CA ILE A 482 27.09 -27.54 2.14
C ILE A 482 27.14 -28.76 3.04
N ALA A 483 26.10 -28.97 3.85
CA ALA A 483 25.89 -30.15 4.68
C ALA A 483 24.59 -30.86 4.29
N GLY A 484 24.62 -32.19 4.22
CA GLY A 484 23.47 -33.00 3.80
C GLY A 484 22.40 -33.11 4.87
N LYS A 485 22.83 -33.19 6.13
CA LYS A 485 21.97 -33.42 7.31
C LYS A 485 22.36 -32.54 8.47
N GLU A 486 21.37 -32.21 9.34
CA GLU A 486 21.58 -31.42 10.56
C GLU A 486 22.47 -32.17 11.57
N GLU A 487 22.37 -33.48 11.64
CA GLU A 487 23.18 -34.34 12.53
C GLU A 487 24.69 -34.14 12.36
N ASP A 488 25.10 -33.86 11.12
CA ASP A 488 26.52 -33.71 10.76
C ASP A 488 27.14 -32.42 11.33
N ILE A 489 26.31 -31.47 11.80
CA ILE A 489 26.78 -30.15 12.22
C ILE A 489 26.43 -29.78 13.66
N PHE A 490 25.56 -30.53 14.37
CA PHE A 490 25.18 -30.19 15.75
C PHE A 490 26.38 -30.04 16.68
N ALA A 491 27.31 -30.99 16.66
CA ALA A 491 28.50 -30.98 17.53
C ALA A 491 29.37 -29.73 17.24
N GLU A 492 29.53 -29.36 15.99
CA GLU A 492 30.29 -28.17 15.60
C GLU A 492 29.61 -26.86 16.05
N VAL A 493 28.30 -26.74 15.83
CA VAL A 493 27.52 -25.57 16.23
C VAL A 493 27.57 -25.38 17.75
N ILE A 494 27.39 -26.43 18.51
CA ILE A 494 27.49 -26.43 19.98
C ILE A 494 28.92 -26.04 20.43
N ALA A 495 29.94 -26.63 19.84
CA ALA A 495 31.35 -26.32 20.19
C ALA A 495 31.67 -24.84 19.87
N ARG A 496 31.23 -24.31 18.73
CA ARG A 496 31.49 -22.92 18.35
C ARG A 496 30.75 -21.95 19.29
N ALA A 497 29.49 -22.23 19.61
CA ALA A 497 28.77 -21.45 20.61
C ALA A 497 29.41 -21.54 22.00
N GLY A 498 29.85 -22.72 22.43
CA GLY A 498 30.61 -22.89 23.67
C GLY A 498 31.93 -22.10 23.71
N ASN A 499 32.53 -21.85 22.56
CA ASN A 499 33.74 -20.99 22.41
C ASN A 499 33.43 -19.50 22.27
N GLY A 500 32.18 -19.06 22.51
CA GLY A 500 31.79 -17.67 22.55
C GLY A 500 31.22 -17.11 21.26
N GLU A 501 31.10 -17.92 20.18
CA GLU A 501 30.51 -17.45 18.93
C GLU A 501 28.98 -17.30 19.02
N GLN A 502 28.44 -16.31 18.30
CA GLN A 502 27.01 -16.13 18.12
C GLN A 502 26.56 -16.89 16.87
N VAL A 503 25.78 -17.95 17.07
CA VAL A 503 25.33 -18.81 15.98
C VAL A 503 23.89 -18.49 15.62
N LEU A 504 23.64 -18.24 14.33
CA LEU A 504 22.32 -18.04 13.78
C LEU A 504 21.94 -19.27 12.95
N TRP A 505 20.80 -19.93 13.29
CA TRP A 505 20.27 -21.07 12.55
C TRP A 505 18.90 -20.72 11.95
N ILE A 506 18.78 -20.72 10.61
CA ILE A 506 17.54 -20.33 9.93
C ILE A 506 16.93 -21.52 9.18
N GLU A 507 15.70 -21.85 9.57
CA GLU A 507 14.86 -22.86 8.94
C GLU A 507 13.76 -22.25 8.06
N ASN A 508 13.23 -23.05 7.12
CA ASN A 508 12.20 -22.60 6.20
C ASN A 508 10.78 -22.69 6.79
N THR A 509 10.59 -23.55 7.81
CA THR A 509 9.27 -23.74 8.45
C THR A 509 9.35 -23.62 9.95
N VAL A 510 8.23 -23.22 10.56
CA VAL A 510 8.11 -23.14 12.03
C VAL A 510 8.34 -24.49 12.69
N HIS A 511 7.82 -25.57 12.09
CA HIS A 511 7.98 -26.93 12.63
C HIS A 511 9.46 -27.34 12.70
N GLN A 512 10.21 -27.14 11.61
CA GLN A 512 11.65 -27.45 11.58
C GLN A 512 12.41 -26.60 12.60
N ALA A 513 12.13 -25.30 12.68
CA ALA A 513 12.79 -24.42 13.65
C ALA A 513 12.52 -24.88 15.10
N GLN A 514 11.28 -25.26 15.42
CA GLN A 514 10.94 -25.80 16.75
C GLN A 514 11.62 -27.13 17.04
N GLU A 515 11.80 -27.99 16.05
CA GLU A 515 12.49 -29.27 16.22
C GLU A 515 13.99 -29.07 16.46
N ILE A 516 14.65 -28.24 15.64
CA ILE A 516 16.06 -27.89 15.83
C ILE A 516 16.29 -27.24 17.21
N PHE A 517 15.43 -26.31 17.60
CA PHE A 517 15.50 -25.66 18.91
C PHE A 517 15.44 -26.70 20.05
N ARG A 518 14.47 -27.63 20.03
CA ARG A 518 14.34 -28.68 21.06
C ARG A 518 15.56 -29.56 21.11
N ARG A 519 16.10 -29.97 19.94
CA ARG A 519 17.29 -30.84 19.84
C ARG A 519 18.52 -30.12 20.38
N LEU A 520 18.78 -28.88 20.00
CA LEU A 520 19.93 -28.11 20.47
C LEU A 520 19.87 -27.90 22.00
N THR A 521 18.68 -27.49 22.53
CA THR A 521 18.48 -27.33 23.97
C THR A 521 18.66 -28.62 24.75
N ALA A 522 18.29 -29.77 24.17
CA ALA A 522 18.50 -31.06 24.83
C ALA A 522 19.98 -31.52 24.79
N LEU A 523 20.72 -31.21 23.72
CA LEU A 523 22.13 -31.57 23.55
C LEU A 523 23.09 -30.70 24.35
N ALA A 524 22.73 -29.42 24.53
CA ALA A 524 23.56 -28.41 25.22
C ALA A 524 22.70 -27.47 26.10
N PRO A 525 22.16 -28.00 27.22
CA PRO A 525 21.26 -27.26 28.09
C PRO A 525 21.93 -26.05 28.77
N GLU A 526 23.26 -26.02 28.83
CA GLU A 526 24.06 -24.92 29.38
C GLU A 526 24.19 -23.72 28.42
N LEU A 527 23.93 -23.90 27.13
CA LEU A 527 24.00 -22.82 26.17
C LEU A 527 22.67 -22.08 26.07
N GLU A 528 22.75 -20.77 26.07
CA GLU A 528 21.59 -19.93 25.82
C GLU A 528 21.12 -20.11 24.37
N THR A 529 19.99 -20.81 24.21
CA THR A 529 19.39 -21.09 22.91
C THR A 529 18.02 -20.39 22.79
N GLY A 530 17.81 -19.62 21.75
CA GLY A 530 16.57 -18.89 21.49
C GLY A 530 15.80 -19.40 20.29
N LEU A 531 14.51 -19.03 20.23
CA LEU A 531 13.63 -19.36 19.12
C LEU A 531 12.77 -18.17 18.71
N ILE A 532 12.77 -17.81 17.42
CA ILE A 532 11.90 -16.75 16.86
C ILE A 532 11.19 -17.24 15.61
N HIS A 533 9.84 -17.15 15.60
CA HIS A 533 9.03 -17.48 14.42
C HIS A 533 7.67 -16.72 14.42
N SER A 534 6.98 -16.73 13.27
CA SER A 534 5.74 -15.97 13.06
C SER A 534 4.53 -16.46 13.87
N ARG A 535 4.53 -17.69 14.41
CA ARG A 535 3.40 -18.25 15.17
C ARG A 535 3.38 -17.87 16.65
N PHE A 536 4.37 -17.15 17.15
CA PHE A 536 4.25 -16.56 18.47
C PHE A 536 3.18 -15.48 18.49
N PRO A 537 2.38 -15.36 19.59
CA PRO A 537 1.54 -14.17 19.80
C PRO A 537 2.38 -12.90 19.64
N ALA A 538 1.79 -11.85 19.05
CA ALA A 538 2.53 -10.64 18.69
C ALA A 538 3.31 -10.02 19.87
N CYS A 539 2.70 -9.99 21.07
CA CYS A 539 3.35 -9.47 22.27
C CYS A 539 4.56 -10.31 22.74
N ILE A 540 4.48 -11.65 22.61
CA ILE A 540 5.60 -12.54 22.96
C ILE A 540 6.70 -12.41 21.92
N ARG A 541 6.33 -12.39 20.63
CA ARG A 541 7.28 -12.26 19.53
C ARG A 541 8.06 -10.94 19.65
N ARG A 542 7.39 -9.80 19.89
CA ARG A 542 8.05 -8.50 20.09
C ARG A 542 9.07 -8.57 21.24
N LYS A 543 8.71 -9.13 22.39
CA LYS A 543 9.65 -9.32 23.52
C LYS A 543 10.87 -10.14 23.14
N GLN A 544 10.70 -11.23 22.36
CA GLN A 544 11.81 -12.05 21.88
C GLN A 544 12.69 -11.29 20.87
N GLU A 545 12.08 -10.58 19.95
CA GLU A 545 12.81 -9.76 18.97
C GLU A 545 13.63 -8.66 19.66
N ASP A 546 13.05 -7.94 20.62
CA ASP A 546 13.71 -6.89 21.37
C ASP A 546 14.88 -7.48 22.18
N TYR A 547 14.66 -8.59 22.89
CA TYR A 547 15.69 -9.27 23.66
C TYR A 547 16.89 -9.69 22.80
N TRP A 548 16.64 -10.35 21.68
CA TRP A 548 17.71 -10.81 20.78
C TRP A 548 18.36 -9.67 20.00
N THR A 549 17.64 -8.60 19.71
CA THR A 549 18.22 -7.37 19.13
C THR A 549 19.14 -6.68 20.12
N GLU A 550 18.79 -6.65 21.42
CA GLU A 550 19.64 -6.09 22.46
C GLU A 550 20.95 -6.90 22.63
N LEU A 551 20.88 -8.24 22.50
CA LEU A 551 22.04 -9.11 22.62
C LEU A 551 22.92 -9.14 21.38
N LEU A 552 22.32 -9.27 20.20
CA LEU A 552 23.01 -9.55 18.93
C LEU A 552 23.02 -8.37 17.96
N GLY A 553 22.32 -7.29 18.26
CA GLY A 553 22.28 -6.10 17.42
C GLY A 553 23.49 -5.21 17.56
N ARG A 554 23.49 -4.07 16.86
CA ARG A 554 24.60 -3.10 16.78
C ARG A 554 25.18 -2.69 18.15
N ASN A 555 24.32 -2.58 19.16
CA ASN A 555 24.70 -2.12 20.50
C ASN A 555 25.00 -3.28 21.49
N GLY A 556 24.95 -4.53 21.06
CA GLY A 556 25.08 -5.71 21.91
C GLY A 556 26.52 -6.08 22.33
N GLY A 557 27.54 -5.30 21.96
CA GLY A 557 28.96 -5.67 22.09
C GLY A 557 29.37 -6.18 23.47
N ALA A 558 29.01 -5.47 24.56
CA ALA A 558 29.38 -5.87 25.92
C ALA A 558 28.73 -7.19 26.38
N LYS A 559 27.48 -7.46 25.99
CA LYS A 559 26.75 -8.67 26.32
C LYS A 559 27.19 -9.87 25.44
N ARG A 560 27.53 -9.57 24.17
CA ARG A 560 28.04 -10.57 23.22
C ARG A 560 29.38 -11.17 23.67
N ALA A 561 30.27 -10.35 24.19
CA ALA A 561 31.61 -10.78 24.64
C ALA A 561 31.57 -11.73 25.84
N GLN A 562 30.45 -11.84 26.56
CA GLN A 562 30.34 -12.66 27.78
C GLN A 562 30.15 -14.13 27.47
N ASN A 563 29.23 -14.46 26.56
CA ASN A 563 28.85 -15.87 26.27
C ASN A 563 28.49 -16.02 24.78
N GLY A 564 28.80 -17.17 24.19
CA GLY A 564 28.23 -17.58 22.92
C GLY A 564 26.80 -18.07 23.06
N ARG A 565 26.03 -17.98 21.98
CA ARG A 565 24.59 -18.24 21.96
C ARG A 565 24.17 -18.87 20.64
N ILE A 566 23.02 -19.54 20.65
CA ILE A 566 22.41 -20.06 19.43
C ILE A 566 21.02 -19.47 19.28
N LEU A 567 20.76 -18.79 18.18
CA LEU A 567 19.42 -18.28 17.84
C LEU A 567 18.86 -19.08 16.65
N VAL A 568 17.82 -19.86 16.92
CA VAL A 568 17.06 -20.59 15.89
C VAL A 568 15.89 -19.73 15.43
N ALA A 569 15.69 -19.61 14.13
CA ALA A 569 14.63 -18.78 13.62
C ALA A 569 14.10 -19.24 12.25
N THR A 570 13.05 -18.56 11.79
CA THR A 570 12.53 -18.67 10.43
C THR A 570 12.75 -17.37 9.65
N GLN A 571 12.05 -17.21 8.52
CA GLN A 571 12.12 -16.01 7.67
C GLN A 571 11.90 -14.66 8.41
N VAL A 572 11.36 -14.69 9.59
CA VAL A 572 11.18 -13.47 10.42
C VAL A 572 12.48 -12.71 10.60
N LEU A 573 13.62 -13.40 10.67
CA LEU A 573 14.92 -12.75 10.79
C LEU A 573 15.47 -12.18 9.47
N GLU A 574 14.90 -12.53 8.34
CA GLU A 574 15.38 -12.01 7.05
C GLU A 574 15.07 -10.52 6.89
N GLN A 575 13.99 -10.02 7.48
CA GLN A 575 13.50 -8.65 7.22
C GLN A 575 13.39 -7.76 8.46
N SER A 576 13.09 -8.30 9.65
CA SER A 576 12.57 -7.47 10.74
C SER A 576 13.49 -7.33 11.97
N VAL A 577 14.53 -8.15 12.11
CA VAL A 577 15.35 -8.15 13.33
C VAL A 577 16.80 -7.79 13.01
N ASP A 578 17.36 -6.82 13.77
CA ASP A 578 18.77 -6.46 13.62
C ASP A 578 19.65 -7.37 14.46
N VAL A 579 20.13 -8.46 13.84
CA VAL A 579 21.05 -9.41 14.46
C VAL A 579 22.32 -9.56 13.63
N ASP A 580 23.41 -9.82 14.33
CA ASP A 580 24.74 -10.06 13.80
C ASP A 580 25.26 -11.38 14.33
N ALA A 581 25.61 -12.30 13.46
CA ALA A 581 26.11 -13.63 13.80
C ALA A 581 27.59 -13.81 13.40
N ASP A 582 28.26 -14.72 14.08
CA ASP A 582 29.62 -15.18 13.75
C ASP A 582 29.59 -16.37 12.79
N LEU A 583 28.62 -17.29 13.02
CA LEU A 583 28.31 -18.43 12.17
C LEU A 583 26.86 -18.39 11.75
N LEU A 584 26.61 -18.66 10.46
CA LEU A 584 25.25 -18.83 9.91
C LEU A 584 25.07 -20.30 9.48
N VAL A 585 24.00 -20.93 9.97
CA VAL A 585 23.45 -22.17 9.44
C VAL A 585 22.12 -21.85 8.78
N SER A 586 21.94 -22.23 7.53
CA SER A 586 20.72 -21.95 6.78
C SER A 586 20.22 -23.17 6.05
N ARG A 587 18.94 -23.51 6.19
CA ARG A 587 18.28 -24.41 5.24
C ARG A 587 18.37 -23.82 3.85
N ILE A 588 18.59 -24.68 2.83
CA ILE A 588 18.57 -24.22 1.42
C ILE A 588 17.29 -23.43 1.11
N ALA A 589 17.44 -22.28 0.50
CA ALA A 589 16.36 -21.37 0.13
C ALA A 589 16.64 -20.78 -1.26
N PRO A 590 15.70 -20.07 -1.91
CA PRO A 590 16.01 -19.29 -3.10
C PRO A 590 17.19 -18.35 -2.88
N ALA A 591 17.99 -18.12 -3.92
CA ALA A 591 19.29 -17.43 -3.81
C ALA A 591 19.20 -16.03 -3.19
N ASP A 592 18.14 -15.30 -3.49
CA ASP A 592 17.83 -13.99 -2.93
C ASP A 592 17.65 -14.04 -1.40
N PHE A 593 16.90 -15.01 -0.90
CA PHE A 593 16.73 -15.24 0.55
C PHE A 593 18.03 -15.69 1.21
N LEU A 594 18.83 -16.53 0.54
CA LEU A 594 20.14 -16.92 1.07
C LEU A 594 21.05 -15.69 1.24
N PHE A 595 21.07 -14.76 0.29
CA PHE A 595 21.84 -13.52 0.45
C PHE A 595 21.31 -12.63 1.58
N GLN A 596 20.01 -12.59 1.82
CA GLN A 596 19.44 -11.87 2.98
C GLN A 596 19.90 -12.48 4.30
N ARG A 597 19.95 -13.82 4.39
CA ARG A 597 20.46 -14.54 5.55
C ARG A 597 21.96 -14.33 5.73
N ILE A 598 22.75 -14.43 4.66
CA ILE A 598 24.19 -14.15 4.67
C ILE A 598 24.45 -12.69 5.09
N GLY A 599 23.58 -11.77 4.76
CA GLY A 599 23.63 -10.37 5.22
C GLY A 599 23.46 -10.19 6.75
N ARG A 600 23.21 -11.27 7.51
CA ARG A 600 23.22 -11.28 8.99
C ARG A 600 24.56 -11.74 9.56
N LEU A 601 25.45 -12.21 8.71
CA LEU A 601 26.74 -12.71 9.10
C LEU A 601 27.77 -11.57 9.09
N TRP A 602 28.37 -11.30 10.24
CA TRP A 602 29.33 -10.18 10.42
C TRP A 602 28.81 -8.84 9.91
N ARG A 603 27.57 -8.55 10.25
CA ARG A 603 26.80 -7.42 9.75
C ARG A 603 27.35 -6.07 10.20
N HIS A 604 27.82 -5.99 11.46
CA HIS A 604 28.26 -4.76 12.09
C HIS A 604 29.79 -4.80 12.31
N SER A 605 30.54 -4.06 11.51
CA SER A 605 31.99 -3.98 11.63
C SER A 605 32.45 -3.45 13.00
N GLY A 606 31.66 -2.59 13.65
CA GLY A 606 31.90 -2.12 15.01
C GLY A 606 31.94 -3.23 16.08
N LEU A 607 31.42 -4.44 15.77
CA LEU A 607 31.48 -5.59 16.67
C LEU A 607 32.69 -6.51 16.44
N ASN A 608 33.54 -6.21 15.44
CA ASN A 608 34.66 -7.10 15.11
C ASN A 608 35.65 -7.29 16.26
N HIS A 609 35.82 -6.26 17.12
CA HIS A 609 36.74 -6.32 18.26
C HIS A 609 36.27 -7.21 19.42
N VAL A 610 34.99 -7.61 19.47
CA VAL A 610 34.41 -8.48 20.50
C VAL A 610 34.17 -9.90 20.03
N ARG A 611 34.49 -10.22 18.78
CA ARG A 611 34.37 -11.57 18.25
C ARG A 611 35.48 -12.47 18.81
N PRO A 612 35.19 -13.77 19.05
CA PRO A 612 36.25 -14.73 19.38
C PRO A 612 37.34 -14.75 18.31
N ALA A 613 38.59 -14.86 18.71
CA ALA A 613 39.73 -14.84 17.79
C ALA A 613 39.71 -15.98 16.74
N ALA A 614 39.06 -17.09 17.06
CA ALA A 614 38.88 -18.25 16.16
C ALA A 614 37.64 -18.10 15.26
N ALA A 615 36.81 -17.08 15.44
CA ALA A 615 35.60 -16.92 14.63
C ALA A 615 35.95 -16.64 13.17
N ALA A 616 35.33 -17.39 12.27
CA ALA A 616 35.45 -17.19 10.83
C ALA A 616 34.09 -16.87 10.23
N ARG A 617 34.08 -15.95 9.23
CA ARG A 617 32.84 -15.59 8.52
C ARG A 617 32.40 -16.76 7.64
N GLN A 618 31.57 -17.62 8.17
CA GLN A 618 31.16 -18.89 7.54
C GLN A 618 29.66 -19.05 7.48
N CYS A 619 29.18 -19.55 6.34
CA CYS A 619 27.79 -19.96 6.14
C CYS A 619 27.73 -21.46 5.80
N ILE A 620 26.97 -22.22 6.59
CA ILE A 620 26.68 -23.63 6.32
C ILE A 620 25.27 -23.72 5.73
N ILE A 621 25.16 -24.22 4.50
CA ILE A 621 23.89 -24.44 3.83
C ILE A 621 23.46 -25.89 3.99
N LEU A 622 22.35 -26.13 4.68
CA LEU A 622 21.75 -27.44 4.82
C LEU A 622 20.93 -27.76 3.57
N ALA A 623 21.45 -28.69 2.76
CA ALA A 623 20.85 -29.06 1.48
C ALA A 623 20.93 -30.61 1.32
N PRO A 624 19.77 -31.30 1.20
CA PRO A 624 19.75 -32.75 1.06
C PRO A 624 20.47 -33.21 -0.21
N ASP A 625 21.19 -34.32 -0.14
CA ASP A 625 21.98 -34.89 -1.26
C ASP A 625 21.13 -35.23 -2.49
N TRP A 626 19.84 -35.58 -2.27
CA TRP A 626 18.90 -35.89 -3.35
C TRP A 626 18.50 -34.68 -4.20
N LEU A 627 18.88 -33.44 -3.84
CA LEU A 627 18.71 -32.26 -4.70
C LEU A 627 19.47 -32.39 -6.03
N SER A 628 20.49 -33.24 -6.10
CA SER A 628 21.20 -33.59 -7.33
C SER A 628 20.30 -34.33 -8.33
N ASP A 629 19.27 -35.07 -7.88
CA ASP A 629 18.37 -35.88 -8.70
C ASP A 629 17.05 -35.15 -9.01
N PRO A 630 16.79 -34.74 -10.27
CA PRO A 630 15.55 -34.04 -10.66
C PRO A 630 14.28 -34.85 -10.36
N VAL A 631 14.35 -36.20 -10.41
CA VAL A 631 13.20 -37.06 -10.14
C VAL A 631 12.83 -37.03 -8.67
N GLN A 632 13.83 -36.99 -7.79
CA GLN A 632 13.60 -36.87 -6.34
C GLN A 632 13.07 -35.48 -5.99
N VAL A 633 13.58 -34.44 -6.63
CA VAL A 633 13.08 -33.05 -6.44
C VAL A 633 11.60 -32.97 -6.76
N GLU A 634 11.15 -33.55 -7.86
CA GLU A 634 9.72 -33.55 -8.23
C GLU A 634 8.87 -34.36 -7.25
N LYS A 635 9.36 -35.54 -6.81
CA LYS A 635 8.66 -36.35 -5.81
C LYS A 635 8.52 -35.66 -4.46
N GLN A 636 9.51 -34.89 -4.07
CA GLN A 636 9.56 -34.18 -2.77
C GLN A 636 9.29 -32.71 -2.84
N LYS A 637 8.63 -32.22 -3.89
CA LYS A 637 8.39 -30.78 -4.12
C LYS A 637 7.67 -30.07 -2.97
N PHE A 638 6.85 -30.76 -2.21
CA PHE A 638 6.15 -30.19 -1.05
C PHE A 638 7.01 -30.04 0.21
N SER A 639 8.16 -30.74 0.30
CA SER A 639 9.08 -30.60 1.43
C SER A 639 9.84 -29.28 1.44
N PHE A 640 9.79 -28.51 0.36
CA PHE A 640 10.41 -27.19 0.27
C PHE A 640 9.50 -26.03 0.69
N SER A 641 8.25 -26.32 1.08
CA SER A 641 7.35 -25.25 1.55
C SER A 641 8.06 -24.30 2.52
N PRO A 642 7.89 -22.97 2.37
CA PRO A 642 6.97 -22.29 1.46
C PRO A 642 7.51 -22.02 0.04
N TYR A 643 8.70 -22.47 -0.29
CA TYR A 643 9.35 -22.16 -1.56
C TYR A 643 9.01 -23.17 -2.67
N SER A 644 9.11 -22.72 -3.92
CA SER A 644 9.01 -23.61 -5.09
C SER A 644 10.25 -24.51 -5.21
N ALA A 645 10.03 -25.79 -5.47
CA ALA A 645 11.10 -26.77 -5.73
C ALA A 645 12.03 -26.32 -6.87
N TYR A 646 11.48 -25.65 -7.87
CA TYR A 646 12.24 -25.09 -8.99
C TYR A 646 13.31 -24.09 -8.50
N TRP A 647 12.91 -23.09 -7.70
CA TRP A 647 13.86 -22.08 -7.20
C TRP A 647 14.89 -22.64 -6.23
N ILE A 648 14.50 -23.60 -5.40
CA ILE A 648 15.42 -24.31 -4.51
C ILE A 648 16.48 -25.05 -5.33
N ARG A 649 16.06 -25.80 -6.35
CA ARG A 649 16.97 -26.54 -7.23
C ARG A 649 17.94 -25.59 -7.96
N ARG A 650 17.44 -24.49 -8.52
CA ARG A 650 18.26 -23.49 -9.19
C ARG A 650 19.30 -22.88 -8.26
N SER A 651 18.90 -22.56 -7.03
CA SER A 651 19.82 -22.05 -6.02
C SER A 651 20.89 -23.09 -5.67
N TRP A 652 20.49 -24.34 -5.45
CA TRP A 652 21.43 -25.42 -5.17
C TRP A 652 22.46 -25.58 -6.30
N GLU A 653 22.05 -25.57 -7.55
CA GLU A 653 22.94 -25.69 -8.73
C GLU A 653 24.04 -24.63 -8.75
N VAL A 654 23.73 -23.40 -8.31
CA VAL A 654 24.69 -22.31 -8.27
C VAL A 654 25.61 -22.39 -7.05
N PHE A 655 25.07 -22.80 -5.89
CA PHE A 655 25.84 -22.81 -4.64
C PHE A 655 26.68 -24.10 -4.42
N GLN A 656 26.28 -25.25 -4.98
CA GLN A 656 26.89 -26.55 -4.69
C GLN A 656 28.40 -26.62 -4.90
N ASN A 657 28.94 -25.85 -5.86
CA ASN A 657 30.36 -25.86 -6.21
C ASN A 657 31.12 -24.64 -5.67
N LYS A 658 30.45 -23.73 -4.95
CA LYS A 658 31.10 -22.57 -4.39
C LYS A 658 31.62 -22.85 -2.98
N LYS A 659 32.91 -22.63 -2.78
CA LYS A 659 33.57 -22.72 -1.45
C LYS A 659 33.62 -21.37 -0.76
N THR A 660 33.60 -20.30 -1.52
CA THR A 660 33.67 -18.92 -1.02
C THR A 660 32.78 -18.02 -1.85
N LEU A 661 32.14 -17.08 -1.20
CA LEU A 661 31.41 -15.96 -1.83
C LEU A 661 32.12 -14.65 -1.49
N ILE A 662 32.32 -13.80 -2.47
CA ILE A 662 32.82 -12.44 -2.28
C ILE A 662 31.60 -11.50 -2.23
N VAL A 663 31.21 -11.10 -1.04
CA VAL A 663 30.04 -10.24 -0.84
C VAL A 663 30.51 -8.78 -0.74
N PRO A 664 29.90 -7.83 -1.50
CA PRO A 664 28.69 -7.99 -2.31
C PRO A 664 28.92 -8.35 -3.80
N SER A 665 30.12 -8.45 -4.31
CA SER A 665 30.42 -8.58 -5.74
C SER A 665 29.75 -9.81 -6.40
N ASP A 666 29.63 -10.93 -5.66
CA ASP A 666 29.01 -12.15 -6.18
C ASP A 666 27.46 -12.13 -6.17
N ILE A 667 26.83 -11.14 -5.55
CA ILE A 667 25.36 -11.12 -5.41
C ILE A 667 24.69 -11.18 -6.78
N ARG A 668 24.96 -10.22 -7.67
CA ARG A 668 24.30 -10.17 -8.99
C ARG A 668 24.66 -11.34 -9.90
N PRO A 669 25.93 -11.74 -10.06
CA PRO A 669 26.27 -12.90 -10.87
C PRO A 669 25.56 -14.18 -10.43
N VAL A 670 25.49 -14.43 -9.11
CA VAL A 670 24.83 -15.60 -8.53
C VAL A 670 23.32 -15.54 -8.76
N LEU A 671 22.69 -14.40 -8.52
CA LEU A 671 21.25 -14.24 -8.77
C LEU A 671 20.91 -14.40 -10.25
N SER A 672 21.66 -13.78 -11.14
CA SER A 672 21.49 -13.92 -12.58
C SER A 672 21.62 -15.39 -13.03
N ALA A 673 22.59 -16.11 -12.50
CA ALA A 673 22.76 -17.53 -12.77
C ALA A 673 21.61 -18.40 -12.23
N ALA A 674 21.07 -18.06 -11.05
CA ALA A 674 19.94 -18.76 -10.46
C ALA A 674 18.63 -18.54 -11.24
N VAL A 675 18.46 -17.39 -11.91
CA VAL A 675 17.26 -17.04 -12.68
C VAL A 675 17.37 -17.39 -14.16
N SER A 676 18.60 -17.48 -14.73
CA SER A 676 18.78 -17.81 -16.14
C SER A 676 18.09 -19.13 -16.50
N ALA A 677 17.48 -19.18 -17.68
CA ALA A 677 16.76 -20.36 -18.15
C ALA A 677 17.65 -21.62 -18.12
N TRP A 678 17.12 -22.68 -17.56
CA TRP A 678 17.80 -23.98 -17.56
C TRP A 678 17.81 -24.57 -18.97
N ASN A 679 18.95 -24.55 -19.62
CA ASN A 679 19.14 -25.13 -20.95
C ASN A 679 19.22 -26.66 -20.96
N GLY A 680 18.93 -27.34 -19.86
CA GLY A 680 19.19 -28.78 -19.65
C GLY A 680 17.99 -29.71 -19.65
N LEU A 681 16.75 -29.25 -19.87
CA LEU A 681 15.60 -30.12 -20.18
C LEU A 681 14.89 -29.55 -21.40
N THR A 682 15.33 -30.02 -22.57
CA THR A 682 14.49 -30.00 -23.76
C THR A 682 13.21 -30.77 -23.48
N SER A 683 12.08 -30.06 -23.66
CA SER A 683 10.78 -30.62 -23.96
C SER A 683 10.14 -31.60 -22.98
N THR A 684 9.51 -31.11 -21.94
CA THR A 684 8.12 -31.43 -21.69
C THR A 684 7.42 -30.16 -21.19
N ARG A 685 7.09 -29.25 -22.12
CA ARG A 685 5.90 -28.43 -21.94
C ARG A 685 4.76 -29.40 -21.69
N PRO A 686 3.94 -29.26 -20.63
CA PRO A 686 2.68 -29.99 -20.59
C PRO A 686 1.96 -29.62 -21.88
N GLY A 687 1.78 -30.61 -22.75
CA GLY A 687 1.16 -30.45 -24.05
C GLY A 687 -0.18 -29.72 -23.86
N ARG A 688 -0.39 -28.68 -24.63
CA ARG A 688 -1.75 -28.27 -24.97
C ARG A 688 -2.41 -29.53 -25.55
N THR A 689 -3.22 -30.18 -24.75
CA THR A 689 -4.20 -31.13 -25.24
C THR A 689 -5.20 -30.33 -26.05
N THR A 690 -4.96 -30.33 -27.37
CA THR A 690 -5.98 -30.02 -28.36
C THR A 690 -7.12 -31.02 -28.15
N GLY A 691 -8.31 -30.50 -27.93
CA GLY A 691 -9.56 -31.20 -28.24
C GLY A 691 -10.21 -31.96 -27.12
N CYS A 692 -11.02 -31.32 -26.33
CA CYS A 692 -12.30 -31.87 -25.90
C CYS A 692 -13.37 -30.84 -26.17
N ARG A 693 -14.13 -31.11 -27.24
CA ARG A 693 -15.43 -30.49 -27.47
C ARG A 693 -16.38 -30.90 -26.34
N GLY A 694 -17.07 -29.92 -25.81
CA GLY A 694 -18.44 -29.95 -25.34
C GLY A 694 -18.83 -31.09 -24.38
N ASN A 695 -18.97 -30.69 -23.11
CA ASN A 695 -20.11 -31.15 -22.32
C ASN A 695 -20.28 -30.17 -21.15
N SER A 696 -21.35 -29.40 -21.24
CA SER A 696 -21.87 -28.58 -20.13
C SER A 696 -22.27 -29.49 -18.97
N PRO A 697 -21.92 -29.18 -17.73
CA PRO A 697 -22.49 -29.91 -16.60
C PRO A 697 -23.96 -29.51 -16.38
N PRO A 698 -24.79 -30.43 -15.92
CA PRO A 698 -26.22 -30.20 -15.72
C PRO A 698 -26.45 -29.27 -14.53
N SER A 699 -27.43 -28.39 -14.69
CA SER A 699 -28.05 -27.58 -13.65
C SER A 699 -28.48 -28.43 -12.44
N GLN A 700 -27.85 -28.26 -11.28
CA GLN A 700 -28.37 -28.73 -10.02
C GLN A 700 -29.18 -27.62 -9.34
N SER A 701 -30.40 -27.99 -9.04
CA SER A 701 -31.46 -27.25 -8.36
C SER A 701 -31.06 -26.75 -6.98
N ARG A 702 -31.55 -25.56 -6.68
CA ARG A 702 -31.70 -25.05 -5.30
C ARG A 702 -32.45 -26.08 -4.43
N ASN A 703 -31.82 -26.50 -3.35
CA ASN A 703 -32.42 -26.74 -2.02
C ASN A 703 -31.33 -27.33 -1.13
N ASP A 704 -30.93 -26.57 -0.14
CA ASP A 704 -30.66 -27.00 1.22
C ASP A 704 -29.84 -25.91 1.96
N ARG A 705 -30.58 -24.95 2.48
CA ARG A 705 -30.13 -24.18 3.65
C ARG A 705 -30.94 -24.70 4.84
N ARG A 706 -30.30 -25.49 5.71
CA ARG A 706 -30.63 -25.52 7.15
C ARG A 706 -29.60 -26.42 7.89
N ALA A 707 -29.20 -25.89 9.07
CA ALA A 707 -28.48 -26.53 10.17
C ALA A 707 -26.95 -26.63 10.00
N VAL A 708 -26.16 -25.79 10.69
CA VAL A 708 -25.64 -26.09 12.03
C VAL A 708 -25.10 -24.77 12.64
N LYS A 709 -25.36 -24.62 13.93
CA LYS A 709 -25.04 -23.52 14.86
C LYS A 709 -23.59 -23.08 14.86
#